data_b7f26dca0b88b55d94be7ce2e5f30256
#
_entry.id   b7f26dca0b88b55d94be7ce2e5f30256
#
_cell.length_a   1.000
_cell.length_b   1.000
_cell.length_c   1.000
_cell.angle_alpha   90.00
_cell.angle_beta   90.00
_cell.angle_gamma   90.00
#
_symmetry.space_group_name_H-M   'P 1'
#
loop_
_entity.id
_entity.type
_entity.pdbx_description
1 polymer ?
#
loop_
_entity_poly.entity_id
_entity_poly.type
_entity_poly.pdbx_seq_one_letter_code
_entity_poly.pdbx_strand_id
1 'polypeptide(L)'
;MFYDHQQIEKKWQKYWEDNKTYKTSDKTDKPKFYVLDMFPYPSGAGLHVGHPLGYIASDIYARYKRHQGFNVLHPVGYDSFGLPAEQYAIQTGQHPAVTTEQNITRYEEQLRKIGFSFDWSREVRTSDASYYKWTQWIFIELFHSWYNKDTNKAESIETLIKHFEEKGTEGLHANQNDELNFTAEEWKTASEIDKEDILLNYRLSYRAETTVNWCPALGTVLANDEIKDGKSERGGFPVFQKKMMQWSMRISAYSERLLQGLKTLDWPQPLKDSQEYWIGKSQGAQVKFNVENHEEIIEVFTTRPDTIFGATFMVLAPENPLVENITTPEQKAEVDSYIEETSKKTERDRMADVKNVSGAFTGTYAVNPFSGKKMPIYISDYVLMGYGTGAVMAVPAHDERDHRFAKKFNLEIIKVVKTEEDIQEKSFDSKDSVCVNSEFLDGLNYNDAKSKIISEIENREIGHGTTNYRQRDAIFSRQRYWGEPVPVYYKDGMPYTLPTSALPLELPEVEKYLPTEDGDPPLGNSKTFAWDVANQKVVATDLIDDQTVFPLELSTMPGWAGSSWYFLRYMDPNNDEVFAKKELSDYWGQVDLYIGGSEHATGHLLYSRFWNMFLKDRGYIKNDEPFQKLINQGMILGMSAFAYRVEGTNQYVSKNLAKEYQTQAIHVDVSLLKGTSDELDTEAFKSWRPDYADAEFILEDGKYITGREVEKMSKSKYNVVNPDDICEEYGADGLRLYEMFLGPLEQSKPWNTQGLSGVYGFLKKFWNLYFNGDVFEVSDEEPTKDEYKILHTLIKKVVYDIENFSFNTSVSSFMIAVNELQKIKCNKRNILEPLAVIISPYAPHICEEVWNLLGHSESIEFEKFPELNEEYLIEDEINYPVSVNGKMKFKISLSAQLSAQEVEVLVLQNEKMKEILEGNIPKKIIVVPKKIVNIVI
;
A
#
# COMPACT_ATOMS: atom_id res chain seq x y z
N MET A 1 19.86 -19.63 -37.78
CA MET A 1 19.59 -18.19 -37.63
C MET A 1 19.89 -17.79 -36.18
N PHE A 2 20.70 -16.76 -35.98
CA PHE A 2 21.07 -16.33 -34.64
C PHE A 2 19.89 -15.61 -33.96
N TYR A 3 19.70 -15.83 -32.66
CA TYR A 3 18.71 -15.11 -31.87
C TYR A 3 19.16 -13.67 -31.64
N ASP A 4 18.52 -12.72 -32.32
CA ASP A 4 18.78 -11.29 -32.20
C ASP A 4 17.58 -10.61 -31.51
N HIS A 5 17.67 -10.51 -30.18
CA HIS A 5 16.61 -9.91 -29.40
C HIS A 5 16.32 -8.45 -29.77
N GLN A 6 17.35 -7.66 -30.12
CA GLN A 6 17.14 -6.24 -30.42
C GLN A 6 16.29 -6.01 -31.68
N GLN A 7 16.49 -6.84 -32.72
CA GLN A 7 15.65 -6.75 -33.94
C GLN A 7 14.26 -7.28 -33.70
N ILE A 8 14.13 -8.41 -33.02
CA ILE A 8 12.85 -9.06 -32.71
C ILE A 8 11.98 -8.15 -31.87
N GLU A 9 12.52 -7.61 -30.78
CA GLU A 9 11.77 -6.75 -29.83
C GLU A 9 11.28 -5.46 -30.52
N LYS A 10 12.10 -4.77 -31.26
CA LYS A 10 11.70 -3.57 -32.02
C LYS A 10 10.61 -3.86 -33.05
N LYS A 11 10.70 -5.01 -33.76
CA LYS A 11 9.68 -5.45 -34.73
C LYS A 11 8.32 -5.60 -34.04
N TRP A 12 8.28 -6.31 -32.93
CA TRP A 12 7.01 -6.66 -32.29
C TRP A 12 6.42 -5.54 -31.46
N GLN A 13 7.23 -4.73 -30.77
CA GLN A 13 6.77 -3.49 -30.12
C GLN A 13 6.08 -2.57 -31.12
N LYS A 14 6.69 -2.37 -32.30
CA LYS A 14 6.06 -1.60 -33.37
C LYS A 14 4.80 -2.24 -33.90
N TYR A 15 4.77 -3.57 -34.08
CA TYR A 15 3.57 -4.29 -34.53
C TYR A 15 2.41 -4.10 -33.57
N TRP A 16 2.63 -4.24 -32.26
CA TRP A 16 1.59 -4.07 -31.25
C TRP A 16 1.06 -2.64 -31.21
N GLU A 17 1.91 -1.65 -31.36
CA GLU A 17 1.53 -0.24 -31.41
C GLU A 17 0.69 0.07 -32.66
N ASP A 18 1.19 -0.28 -33.85
CA ASP A 18 0.53 -0.02 -35.13
C ASP A 18 -0.85 -0.69 -35.23
N ASN A 19 -0.98 -1.91 -34.69
CA ASN A 19 -2.23 -2.69 -34.71
C ASN A 19 -3.11 -2.47 -33.48
N LYS A 20 -2.65 -1.71 -32.48
CA LYS A 20 -3.37 -1.51 -31.20
C LYS A 20 -3.79 -2.85 -30.59
N THR A 21 -2.89 -3.82 -30.59
CA THR A 21 -3.14 -5.23 -30.24
C THR A 21 -3.83 -5.40 -28.89
N TYR A 22 -3.50 -4.55 -27.92
CA TYR A 22 -4.01 -4.64 -26.54
C TYR A 22 -5.20 -3.71 -26.25
N LYS A 23 -5.76 -3.07 -27.29
CA LYS A 23 -6.90 -2.18 -27.09
C LYS A 23 -8.11 -2.95 -26.59
N THR A 24 -8.61 -2.54 -25.44
CA THR A 24 -9.78 -3.15 -24.77
C THR A 24 -11.09 -2.72 -25.44
N SER A 25 -12.00 -3.65 -25.61
CA SER A 25 -13.34 -3.37 -26.17
C SER A 25 -14.33 -3.02 -25.06
N ASP A 26 -15.10 -1.95 -25.26
CA ASP A 26 -16.23 -1.57 -24.38
C ASP A 26 -17.53 -2.31 -24.75
N LYS A 27 -17.56 -2.98 -25.92
CA LYS A 27 -18.74 -3.70 -26.41
C LYS A 27 -18.32 -5.10 -26.84
N THR A 28 -18.59 -6.09 -25.96
CA THR A 28 -18.27 -7.49 -26.25
C THR A 28 -19.12 -8.40 -25.37
N ASP A 29 -19.39 -9.61 -25.86
CA ASP A 29 -20.04 -10.69 -25.10
C ASP A 29 -19.03 -11.53 -24.31
N LYS A 30 -17.73 -11.22 -24.41
CA LYS A 30 -16.68 -11.92 -23.66
C LYS A 30 -16.79 -11.60 -22.17
N PRO A 31 -16.49 -12.55 -21.28
CA PRO A 31 -16.36 -12.27 -19.85
C PRO A 31 -15.25 -11.24 -19.62
N LYS A 32 -15.47 -10.32 -18.69
CA LYS A 32 -14.48 -9.27 -18.36
C LYS A 32 -13.44 -9.80 -17.40
N PHE A 33 -12.25 -9.26 -17.49
CA PHE A 33 -11.23 -9.37 -16.45
C PHE A 33 -10.46 -8.05 -16.32
N TYR A 34 -10.48 -7.44 -15.16
CA TYR A 34 -9.82 -6.17 -14.89
C TYR A 34 -8.56 -6.41 -14.05
N VAL A 35 -7.40 -6.27 -14.66
CA VAL A 35 -6.08 -6.31 -14.02
C VAL A 35 -5.59 -4.89 -13.85
N LEU A 36 -5.11 -4.54 -12.67
CA LEU A 36 -4.60 -3.21 -12.38
C LEU A 36 -3.34 -3.28 -11.53
N ASP A 37 -2.38 -2.44 -11.90
CA ASP A 37 -1.21 -2.14 -11.08
C ASP A 37 -1.40 -0.82 -10.33
N MET A 38 -0.79 -0.67 -9.16
CA MET A 38 -0.64 0.65 -8.58
C MET A 38 0.22 1.49 -9.51
N PHE A 39 -0.38 2.55 -10.07
CA PHE A 39 0.30 3.35 -11.06
C PHE A 39 1.49 4.12 -10.47
N PRO A 40 2.57 4.32 -11.26
CA PRO A 40 3.79 4.91 -10.75
C PRO A 40 3.64 6.42 -10.51
N TYR A 41 4.39 6.92 -9.53
CA TYR A 41 4.70 8.33 -9.41
C TYR A 41 5.96 8.61 -10.26
N PRO A 42 5.87 9.44 -11.33
CA PRO A 42 6.97 9.66 -12.26
C PRO A 42 8.04 10.59 -11.65
N SER A 43 8.83 10.05 -10.71
CA SER A 43 9.89 10.79 -10.03
C SER A 43 11.27 10.50 -10.62
N GLY A 44 12.03 11.55 -10.95
CA GLY A 44 13.40 11.47 -11.43
C GLY A 44 13.55 10.81 -12.81
N ALA A 45 14.76 10.34 -13.15
CA ALA A 45 15.16 9.99 -14.50
C ALA A 45 14.76 8.57 -14.95
N GLY A 46 13.58 8.07 -14.61
CA GLY A 46 13.06 6.78 -15.07
C GLY A 46 12.97 5.70 -14.00
N LEU A 47 12.60 4.51 -14.46
CA LEU A 47 12.45 3.29 -13.66
C LEU A 47 13.81 2.69 -13.26
N HIS A 48 13.84 1.95 -12.17
CA HIS A 48 14.89 0.96 -11.87
C HIS A 48 14.29 -0.45 -11.93
N VAL A 49 15.14 -1.48 -12.00
CA VAL A 49 14.70 -2.89 -12.12
C VAL A 49 13.77 -3.39 -11.00
N GLY A 50 13.60 -2.66 -9.93
CA GLY A 50 12.63 -3.01 -8.88
C GLY A 50 11.17 -2.62 -9.19
N HIS A 51 10.95 -1.68 -10.12
CA HIS A 51 9.60 -1.26 -10.49
C HIS A 51 8.84 -2.28 -11.35
N PRO A 52 9.47 -2.92 -12.37
CA PRO A 52 8.75 -3.81 -13.27
C PRO A 52 8.24 -5.10 -12.63
N LEU A 53 8.73 -5.49 -11.46
CA LEU A 53 8.38 -6.78 -10.83
C LEU A 53 6.87 -7.02 -10.74
N GLY A 54 6.13 -6.07 -10.20
CA GLY A 54 4.66 -6.12 -10.12
C GLY A 54 4.01 -6.08 -11.50
N TYR A 55 4.47 -5.18 -12.36
CA TYR A 55 3.95 -5.00 -13.71
C TYR A 55 4.16 -6.22 -14.61
N ILE A 56 5.30 -6.94 -14.47
CA ILE A 56 5.52 -8.19 -15.20
C ILE A 56 4.54 -9.27 -14.70
N ALA A 57 4.33 -9.36 -13.39
CA ALA A 57 3.41 -10.33 -12.81
C ALA A 57 1.96 -10.09 -13.28
N SER A 58 1.48 -8.83 -13.25
CA SER A 58 0.15 -8.46 -13.74
C SER A 58 0.02 -8.69 -15.24
N ASP A 59 1.06 -8.37 -16.02
CA ASP A 59 1.07 -8.56 -17.47
C ASP A 59 1.03 -10.04 -17.87
N ILE A 60 1.76 -10.90 -17.17
CA ILE A 60 1.66 -12.37 -17.37
C ILE A 60 0.23 -12.84 -17.14
N TYR A 61 -0.38 -12.39 -16.06
CA TYR A 61 -1.75 -12.76 -15.71
C TYR A 61 -2.77 -12.20 -16.72
N ALA A 62 -2.57 -10.95 -17.17
CA ALA A 62 -3.40 -10.31 -18.19
C ALA A 62 -3.36 -11.06 -19.54
N ARG A 63 -2.14 -11.44 -20.01
CA ARG A 63 -1.96 -12.23 -21.23
C ARG A 63 -2.59 -13.61 -21.09
N TYR A 64 -2.36 -14.28 -19.98
CA TYR A 64 -3.00 -15.58 -19.69
C TYR A 64 -4.53 -15.50 -19.73
N LYS A 65 -5.13 -14.45 -19.18
CA LYS A 65 -6.59 -14.23 -19.25
C LYS A 65 -7.08 -13.95 -20.67
N ARG A 66 -6.30 -13.25 -21.51
CA ARG A 66 -6.63 -13.09 -22.94
C ARG A 66 -6.63 -14.44 -23.67
N HIS A 67 -5.62 -15.27 -23.43
CA HIS A 67 -5.56 -16.65 -23.96
C HIS A 67 -6.73 -17.52 -23.48
N GLN A 68 -7.31 -17.23 -22.31
CA GLN A 68 -8.54 -17.87 -21.83
C GLN A 68 -9.83 -17.28 -22.46
N GLY A 69 -9.73 -16.28 -23.33
CA GLY A 69 -10.85 -15.69 -24.05
C GLY A 69 -11.56 -14.54 -23.30
N PHE A 70 -10.99 -14.01 -22.21
CA PHE A 70 -11.53 -12.86 -21.53
C PHE A 70 -11.31 -11.55 -22.30
N ASN A 71 -12.22 -10.60 -22.12
CA ASN A 71 -11.97 -9.19 -22.44
C ASN A 71 -11.20 -8.58 -21.25
N VAL A 72 -9.93 -8.30 -21.47
CA VAL A 72 -9.03 -7.86 -20.39
C VAL A 72 -8.84 -6.35 -20.44
N LEU A 73 -9.14 -5.67 -19.33
CA LEU A 73 -8.76 -4.28 -19.09
C LEU A 73 -7.46 -4.29 -18.29
N HIS A 74 -6.37 -3.86 -18.92
CA HIS A 74 -5.06 -3.68 -18.31
C HIS A 74 -4.52 -2.30 -18.69
N PRO A 75 -4.93 -1.24 -17.98
CA PRO A 75 -4.58 0.14 -18.29
C PRO A 75 -3.26 0.54 -17.65
N VAL A 76 -2.75 1.71 -18.06
CA VAL A 76 -1.57 2.37 -17.50
C VAL A 76 -1.86 3.85 -17.27
N GLY A 77 -1.14 4.47 -16.35
CA GLY A 77 -1.22 5.92 -16.08
C GLY A 77 -0.19 6.36 -15.05
N TYR A 78 -0.30 7.62 -14.63
CA TYR A 78 0.71 8.24 -13.78
C TYR A 78 0.06 9.07 -12.68
N ASP A 79 0.49 8.82 -11.44
CA ASP A 79 0.23 9.73 -10.33
C ASP A 79 1.24 10.88 -10.43
N SER A 80 0.80 12.01 -10.98
CA SER A 80 1.71 13.03 -11.49
C SER A 80 1.70 14.34 -10.70
N PHE A 81 0.84 14.48 -9.68
CA PHE A 81 0.95 15.53 -8.68
C PHE A 81 1.87 15.11 -7.51
N GLY A 82 2.51 16.09 -6.88
CA GLY A 82 3.26 15.82 -5.65
C GLY A 82 4.50 16.67 -5.43
N LEU A 83 5.02 16.56 -4.23
CA LEU A 83 6.13 17.36 -3.68
C LEU A 83 7.45 17.29 -4.47
N PRO A 84 7.87 16.16 -5.10
CA PRO A 84 9.16 16.13 -5.78
C PRO A 84 9.28 17.07 -6.97
N ALA A 85 8.22 17.14 -7.80
CA ALA A 85 8.19 18.04 -8.96
C ALA A 85 8.16 19.51 -8.51
N GLU A 86 7.41 19.81 -7.46
CA GLU A 86 7.34 21.15 -6.88
C GLU A 86 8.68 21.60 -6.27
N GLN A 87 9.36 20.74 -5.53
CA GLN A 87 10.67 21.06 -4.97
C GLN A 87 11.73 21.30 -6.06
N TYR A 88 11.67 20.54 -7.13
CA TYR A 88 12.55 20.78 -8.28
C TYR A 88 12.23 22.14 -8.93
N ALA A 89 10.94 22.48 -9.05
CA ALA A 89 10.50 23.80 -9.54
C ALA A 89 10.99 24.96 -8.64
N ILE A 90 10.91 24.81 -7.32
CA ILE A 90 11.42 25.78 -6.35
C ILE A 90 12.93 26.01 -6.54
N GLN A 91 13.70 24.93 -6.76
CA GLN A 91 15.15 24.99 -6.92
C GLN A 91 15.60 25.59 -8.26
N THR A 92 14.85 25.33 -9.34
CA THR A 92 15.28 25.64 -10.72
C THR A 92 14.51 26.77 -11.34
N GLY A 93 13.36 27.16 -10.77
CA GLY A 93 12.40 28.08 -11.39
C GLY A 93 11.63 27.51 -12.59
N GLN A 94 11.80 26.20 -12.88
CA GLN A 94 11.08 25.55 -13.99
C GLN A 94 9.69 25.13 -13.52
N HIS A 95 8.65 25.34 -14.36
CA HIS A 95 7.29 24.92 -14.03
C HIS A 95 7.20 23.41 -13.76
N PRO A 96 6.52 22.94 -12.67
CA PRO A 96 6.48 21.53 -12.31
C PRO A 96 5.94 20.60 -13.40
N ALA A 97 4.98 21.08 -14.22
CA ALA A 97 4.43 20.33 -15.35
C ALA A 97 5.48 19.90 -16.38
N VAL A 98 6.50 20.75 -16.63
CA VAL A 98 7.55 20.44 -17.61
C VAL A 98 8.40 19.26 -17.15
N THR A 99 8.83 19.26 -15.89
CA THR A 99 9.58 18.14 -15.29
C THR A 99 8.73 16.87 -15.23
N THR A 100 7.46 17.01 -14.86
CA THR A 100 6.51 15.89 -14.80
C THR A 100 6.35 15.25 -16.17
N GLU A 101 6.15 16.03 -17.22
CA GLU A 101 6.02 15.54 -18.60
C GLU A 101 7.28 14.81 -19.08
N GLN A 102 8.45 15.37 -18.82
CA GLN A 102 9.72 14.72 -19.15
C GLN A 102 9.87 13.36 -18.45
N ASN A 103 9.50 13.29 -17.18
CA ASN A 103 9.55 12.05 -16.42
C ASN A 103 8.53 11.03 -16.94
N ILE A 104 7.30 11.44 -17.24
CA ILE A 104 6.26 10.58 -17.83
C ILE A 104 6.75 10.00 -19.16
N THR A 105 7.22 10.84 -20.06
CA THR A 105 7.76 10.41 -21.36
C THR A 105 8.84 9.34 -21.17
N ARG A 106 9.75 9.55 -20.22
CA ARG A 106 10.80 8.58 -19.91
C ARG A 106 10.28 7.25 -19.38
N TYR A 107 9.29 7.29 -18.48
CA TYR A 107 8.62 6.10 -17.96
C TYR A 107 7.90 5.34 -19.07
N GLU A 108 7.17 6.05 -19.93
CA GLU A 108 6.46 5.47 -21.08
C GLU A 108 7.41 4.74 -22.02
N GLU A 109 8.53 5.37 -22.41
CA GLU A 109 9.57 4.76 -23.24
C GLU A 109 10.07 3.43 -22.65
N GLN A 110 10.37 3.41 -21.34
CA GLN A 110 10.85 2.22 -20.64
C GLN A 110 9.79 1.12 -20.56
N LEU A 111 8.54 1.47 -20.22
CA LEU A 111 7.44 0.52 -20.14
C LEU A 111 7.12 -0.10 -21.52
N ARG A 112 7.13 0.70 -22.59
CA ARG A 112 6.97 0.21 -23.97
C ARG A 112 8.09 -0.73 -24.37
N LYS A 113 9.34 -0.41 -24.01
CA LYS A 113 10.51 -1.22 -24.29
C LYS A 113 10.46 -2.60 -23.60
N ILE A 114 9.92 -2.68 -22.38
CA ILE A 114 9.73 -3.95 -21.67
C ILE A 114 8.61 -4.79 -22.28
N GLY A 115 7.75 -4.20 -23.11
CA GLY A 115 6.73 -4.90 -23.89
C GLY A 115 5.51 -5.31 -23.09
N PHE A 116 4.99 -4.45 -22.23
CA PHE A 116 3.74 -4.69 -21.50
C PHE A 116 2.50 -4.63 -22.42
N SER A 117 1.51 -5.46 -22.10
CA SER A 117 0.23 -5.52 -22.81
C SER A 117 -0.78 -4.50 -22.29
N PHE A 118 -0.33 -3.28 -21.99
CA PHE A 118 -1.19 -2.19 -21.55
C PHE A 118 -2.06 -1.64 -22.68
N ASP A 119 -3.30 -1.29 -22.34
CA ASP A 119 -4.13 -0.47 -23.22
C ASP A 119 -3.77 1.02 -23.09
N TRP A 120 -2.78 1.45 -23.87
CA TRP A 120 -2.28 2.82 -23.90
C TRP A 120 -3.34 3.87 -24.27
N SER A 121 -4.44 3.47 -24.93
CA SER A 121 -5.53 4.37 -25.26
C SER A 121 -6.35 4.81 -24.03
N ARG A 122 -6.09 4.18 -22.88
CA ARG A 122 -6.74 4.47 -21.61
C ARG A 122 -5.80 5.11 -20.57
N GLU A 123 -4.66 5.60 -21.04
CA GLU A 123 -3.71 6.32 -20.18
C GLU A 123 -4.40 7.49 -19.47
N VAL A 124 -4.13 7.65 -18.18
CA VAL A 124 -4.56 8.79 -17.37
C VAL A 124 -3.39 9.39 -16.61
N ARG A 125 -3.44 10.69 -16.39
CA ARG A 125 -2.45 11.46 -15.62
C ARG A 125 -3.21 12.32 -14.61
N THR A 126 -2.91 12.18 -13.35
CA THR A 126 -3.66 12.87 -12.28
C THR A 126 -3.52 14.40 -12.38
N SER A 127 -2.44 14.90 -13.01
CA SER A 127 -2.21 16.34 -13.25
C SER A 127 -2.89 16.93 -14.46
N ASP A 128 -3.55 16.13 -15.28
CA ASP A 128 -4.31 16.64 -16.42
C ASP A 128 -5.63 17.26 -15.97
N ALA A 129 -5.95 18.45 -16.46
CA ALA A 129 -7.18 19.16 -16.13
C ALA A 129 -8.45 18.33 -16.46
N SER A 130 -8.42 17.55 -17.53
CA SER A 130 -9.48 16.61 -17.91
C SER A 130 -9.66 15.47 -16.92
N TYR A 131 -8.62 15.13 -16.14
CA TYR A 131 -8.67 14.14 -15.08
C TYR A 131 -9.11 14.76 -13.75
N TYR A 132 -8.39 15.79 -13.26
CA TYR A 132 -8.67 16.34 -11.94
C TYR A 132 -9.99 17.14 -11.87
N LYS A 133 -10.58 17.51 -12.99
CA LYS A 133 -11.97 17.95 -13.07
C LYS A 133 -12.90 17.03 -12.29
N TRP A 134 -12.68 15.73 -12.39
CA TRP A 134 -13.52 14.72 -11.73
C TRP A 134 -13.12 14.49 -10.27
N THR A 135 -11.87 14.68 -9.91
CA THR A 135 -11.46 14.75 -8.49
C THR A 135 -12.15 15.92 -7.79
N GLN A 136 -12.19 17.08 -8.45
CA GLN A 136 -12.90 18.27 -7.96
C GLN A 136 -14.41 18.02 -7.85
N TRP A 137 -14.99 17.35 -8.84
CA TRP A 137 -16.40 16.97 -8.81
C TRP A 137 -16.72 16.03 -7.64
N ILE A 138 -15.89 15.02 -7.36
CA ILE A 138 -16.09 14.14 -6.20
C ILE A 138 -15.99 14.94 -4.89
N PHE A 139 -15.09 15.90 -4.80
CA PHE A 139 -15.00 16.80 -3.65
C PHE A 139 -16.31 17.57 -3.44
N ILE A 140 -16.90 18.13 -4.52
CA ILE A 140 -18.19 18.85 -4.47
C ILE A 140 -19.30 17.91 -4.01
N GLU A 141 -19.34 16.68 -4.52
CA GLU A 141 -20.32 15.68 -4.08
C GLU A 141 -20.19 15.35 -2.59
N LEU A 142 -18.94 15.19 -2.08
CA LEU A 142 -18.69 15.00 -0.64
C LEU A 142 -19.15 16.22 0.19
N PHE A 143 -18.89 17.45 -0.30
CA PHE A 143 -19.34 18.67 0.35
C PHE A 143 -20.86 18.76 0.42
N HIS A 144 -21.57 18.30 -0.60
CA HIS A 144 -23.03 18.27 -0.65
C HIS A 144 -23.63 16.97 -0.11
N SER A 145 -22.91 16.28 0.76
CA SER A 145 -23.35 15.03 1.39
C SER A 145 -23.12 15.03 2.89
N TRP A 146 -23.93 14.28 3.60
CA TRP A 146 -23.82 13.97 5.03
C TRP A 146 -23.97 12.48 5.26
N TYR A 147 -23.53 11.95 6.42
CA TYR A 147 -23.65 10.53 6.74
C TYR A 147 -24.81 10.27 7.69
N ASN A 148 -25.84 9.57 7.20
CA ASN A 148 -26.98 9.14 7.93
C ASN A 148 -26.69 7.79 8.62
N LYS A 149 -26.65 7.76 9.96
CA LYS A 149 -26.37 6.54 10.75
C LYS A 149 -27.52 5.54 10.69
N ASP A 150 -28.77 5.98 10.51
CA ASP A 150 -29.93 5.09 10.43
C ASP A 150 -29.92 4.26 9.14
N THR A 151 -29.58 4.90 8.02
CA THR A 151 -29.44 4.23 6.72
C THR A 151 -28.05 3.65 6.49
N ASN A 152 -27.10 4.00 7.36
CA ASN A 152 -25.68 3.60 7.31
C ASN A 152 -25.02 3.92 5.96
N LYS A 153 -25.29 5.11 5.40
CA LYS A 153 -24.75 5.58 4.12
C LYS A 153 -24.72 7.10 4.01
N ALA A 154 -23.96 7.59 3.03
CA ALA A 154 -24.01 9.00 2.64
C ALA A 154 -25.29 9.33 1.88
N GLU A 155 -25.87 10.46 2.22
CA GLU A 155 -27.07 11.02 1.58
C GLU A 155 -26.83 12.48 1.14
N SER A 156 -27.70 13.00 0.25
CA SER A 156 -27.64 14.40 -0.15
C SER A 156 -27.88 15.32 1.05
N ILE A 157 -27.14 16.42 1.13
CA ILE A 157 -27.31 17.44 2.16
C ILE A 157 -28.75 17.99 2.17
N GLU A 158 -29.45 17.97 1.04
CA GLU A 158 -30.84 18.39 0.93
C GLU A 158 -31.79 17.57 1.83
N THR A 159 -31.48 16.29 2.04
CA THR A 159 -32.28 15.43 2.95
C THR A 159 -32.11 15.87 4.40
N LEU A 160 -30.91 16.33 4.78
CA LEU A 160 -30.65 16.90 6.09
C LEU A 160 -31.30 18.25 6.28
N ILE A 161 -31.22 19.14 5.29
CA ILE A 161 -31.91 20.44 5.32
C ILE A 161 -33.40 20.25 5.53
N LYS A 162 -34.01 19.33 4.79
CA LYS A 162 -35.44 18.99 4.97
C LYS A 162 -35.75 18.47 6.38
N HIS A 163 -34.89 17.65 6.95
CA HIS A 163 -35.03 17.17 8.33
C HIS A 163 -34.99 18.35 9.32
N PHE A 164 -34.07 19.29 9.15
CA PHE A 164 -33.95 20.50 9.97
C PHE A 164 -35.19 21.41 9.85
N GLU A 165 -35.75 21.56 8.64
CA GLU A 165 -36.96 22.34 8.41
C GLU A 165 -38.18 21.74 9.11
N GLU A 166 -38.24 20.40 9.24
CA GLU A 166 -39.40 19.68 9.82
C GLU A 166 -39.26 19.50 11.35
N LYS A 167 -38.04 19.22 11.84
CA LYS A 167 -37.80 18.73 13.21
C LYS A 167 -36.63 19.37 13.94
N GLY A 168 -35.81 20.22 13.29
CA GLY A 168 -34.54 20.61 13.89
C GLY A 168 -33.63 19.40 14.02
N THR A 169 -32.98 19.26 15.16
CA THR A 169 -32.10 18.13 15.47
C THR A 169 -32.82 16.95 16.14
N GLU A 170 -34.14 17.04 16.38
CA GLU A 170 -34.91 15.98 17.04
C GLU A 170 -34.87 14.67 16.23
N GLY A 171 -34.40 13.58 16.85
CA GLY A 171 -34.33 12.25 16.22
C GLY A 171 -33.30 12.13 15.12
N LEU A 172 -32.34 13.05 15.02
CA LEU A 172 -31.25 13.00 14.04
C LEU A 172 -30.13 12.09 14.54
N HIS A 173 -29.80 11.06 13.75
CA HIS A 173 -28.62 10.22 13.97
C HIS A 173 -27.60 10.42 12.83
N ALA A 174 -26.72 11.37 13.01
CA ALA A 174 -25.72 11.76 12.00
C ALA A 174 -24.28 11.62 12.53
N ASN A 175 -23.31 11.55 11.61
CA ASN A 175 -21.94 11.87 11.95
C ASN A 175 -21.75 13.38 11.88
N GLN A 176 -21.17 13.94 12.93
CA GLN A 176 -21.02 15.39 13.14
C GLN A 176 -19.72 15.68 13.92
N ASN A 177 -19.23 16.93 13.86
CA ASN A 177 -18.10 17.34 14.67
C ASN A 177 -18.52 17.62 16.11
N ASP A 178 -19.56 18.47 16.26
CA ASP A 178 -20.09 18.93 17.53
C ASP A 178 -21.55 18.52 17.66
N GLU A 179 -21.99 18.21 18.87
CA GLU A 179 -23.38 17.89 19.13
C GLU A 179 -24.18 19.19 19.22
N LEU A 180 -25.02 19.41 18.20
CA LEU A 180 -25.89 20.57 18.12
C LEU A 180 -27.32 20.20 18.54
N ASN A 181 -28.00 21.17 19.18
CA ASN A 181 -29.41 21.00 19.57
C ASN A 181 -30.18 22.29 19.24
N PHE A 182 -31.12 22.20 18.29
CA PHE A 182 -31.99 23.29 17.87
C PHE A 182 -33.31 22.77 17.30
N THR A 183 -34.32 23.60 17.36
CA THR A 183 -35.66 23.31 16.86
C THR A 183 -35.83 23.69 15.39
N ALA A 184 -36.91 23.19 14.73
CA ALA A 184 -37.23 23.57 13.37
C ALA A 184 -37.49 25.10 13.21
N GLU A 185 -37.96 25.74 14.23
CA GLU A 185 -38.22 27.20 14.21
C GLU A 185 -36.91 28.00 14.30
N GLU A 186 -35.96 27.56 15.13
CA GLU A 186 -34.62 28.16 15.21
C GLU A 186 -33.90 28.02 13.89
N TRP A 187 -33.96 26.83 13.25
CA TRP A 187 -33.41 26.63 11.92
C TRP A 187 -33.98 27.59 10.88
N LYS A 188 -35.33 27.76 10.84
CA LYS A 188 -36.01 28.62 9.85
C LYS A 188 -35.66 30.10 10.03
N THR A 189 -35.42 30.53 11.28
CA THR A 189 -35.11 31.92 11.60
C THR A 189 -33.60 32.22 11.57
N ALA A 190 -32.75 31.21 11.51
CA ALA A 190 -31.30 31.34 11.42
C ALA A 190 -30.89 32.10 10.14
N SER A 191 -29.83 32.89 10.22
CA SER A 191 -29.26 33.56 9.05
C SER A 191 -28.66 32.53 8.07
N GLU A 192 -28.46 32.91 6.82
CA GLU A 192 -27.82 32.03 5.83
C GLU A 192 -26.40 31.59 6.29
N ILE A 193 -25.67 32.51 6.93
CA ILE A 193 -24.33 32.23 7.48
C ILE A 193 -24.42 31.16 8.58
N ASP A 194 -25.36 31.33 9.53
CA ASP A 194 -25.54 30.36 10.62
C ASP A 194 -25.95 28.98 10.08
N LYS A 195 -26.82 28.94 9.06
CA LYS A 195 -27.22 27.68 8.40
C LYS A 195 -26.04 26.98 7.75
N GLU A 196 -25.19 27.71 7.03
CA GLU A 196 -24.00 27.11 6.40
C GLU A 196 -22.99 26.62 7.45
N ASP A 197 -22.79 27.36 8.55
CA ASP A 197 -21.96 26.90 9.67
C ASP A 197 -22.50 25.61 10.30
N ILE A 198 -23.81 25.53 10.55
CA ILE A 198 -24.48 24.33 11.02
C ILE A 198 -24.28 23.18 10.02
N LEU A 199 -24.45 23.40 8.72
CA LEU A 199 -24.30 22.37 7.71
C LEU A 199 -22.84 21.86 7.62
N LEU A 200 -21.84 22.71 7.79
CA LEU A 200 -20.43 22.30 7.83
C LEU A 200 -20.16 21.25 8.91
N ASN A 201 -20.88 21.32 10.03
CA ASN A 201 -20.79 20.34 11.11
C ASN A 201 -21.17 18.89 10.67
N TYR A 202 -21.92 18.72 9.59
CA TYR A 202 -22.43 17.42 9.11
C TYR A 202 -21.85 16.99 7.76
N ARG A 203 -21.31 17.92 6.95
CA ARG A 203 -20.79 17.62 5.61
C ARG A 203 -19.67 16.57 5.66
N LEU A 204 -19.55 15.74 4.62
CA LEU A 204 -18.48 14.74 4.49
C LEU A 204 -17.15 15.35 4.09
N SER A 205 -17.15 16.50 3.45
CA SER A 205 -15.98 17.37 3.30
C SER A 205 -16.28 18.68 4.02
N TYR A 206 -15.46 19.05 4.99
CA TYR A 206 -15.70 20.19 5.86
C TYR A 206 -14.40 20.90 6.23
N ARG A 207 -14.51 22.15 6.66
CA ARG A 207 -13.38 22.97 7.10
C ARG A 207 -13.44 23.16 8.59
N ALA A 208 -12.34 22.86 9.28
CA ALA A 208 -12.21 23.02 10.71
C ALA A 208 -10.79 23.38 11.14
N GLU A 209 -10.65 24.02 12.30
CA GLU A 209 -9.34 24.17 12.91
C GLU A 209 -8.86 22.82 13.44
N THR A 210 -7.67 22.40 13.02
CA THR A 210 -7.07 21.14 13.46
C THR A 210 -5.58 21.29 13.67
N THR A 211 -5.01 20.45 14.53
CA THR A 211 -3.57 20.37 14.72
C THR A 211 -2.94 19.57 13.59
N VAL A 212 -1.98 20.17 12.92
CA VAL A 212 -1.31 19.60 11.73
C VAL A 212 0.20 19.55 11.92
N ASN A 213 0.85 18.69 11.16
CA ASN A 213 2.30 18.58 11.07
C ASN A 213 2.82 19.63 10.07
N TRP A 214 3.20 20.77 10.55
CA TRP A 214 3.70 21.86 9.73
C TRP A 214 5.22 21.79 9.56
N CYS A 215 5.68 21.86 8.33
CA CYS A 215 7.11 21.95 7.99
C CYS A 215 7.44 23.32 7.40
N PRO A 216 8.03 24.25 8.17
CA PRO A 216 8.32 25.61 7.69
C PRO A 216 9.26 25.63 6.47
N ALA A 217 10.25 24.74 6.45
CA ALA A 217 11.22 24.67 5.36
C ALA A 217 10.62 24.22 4.02
N LEU A 218 9.53 23.45 4.08
CA LEU A 218 8.77 23.00 2.89
C LEU A 218 7.54 23.87 2.64
N GLY A 219 7.19 24.76 3.58
CA GLY A 219 6.03 25.65 3.49
C GLY A 219 4.69 24.93 3.41
N THR A 220 4.57 23.71 3.96
CA THR A 220 3.38 22.88 3.80
C THR A 220 3.10 21.99 5.00
N VAL A 221 1.86 21.52 5.09
CA VAL A 221 1.44 20.45 6.00
C VAL A 221 1.87 19.09 5.42
N LEU A 222 2.35 18.22 6.29
CA LEU A 222 2.78 16.86 5.98
C LEU A 222 1.83 15.84 6.62
N ALA A 223 1.53 14.76 5.90
CA ALA A 223 0.85 13.61 6.48
C ALA A 223 1.79 12.85 7.44
N ASN A 224 1.23 12.00 8.31
CA ASN A 224 2.02 11.27 9.30
C ASN A 224 3.03 10.30 8.67
N ASP A 225 2.74 9.77 7.50
CA ASP A 225 3.62 8.90 6.71
C ASP A 225 4.76 9.66 6.00
N GLU A 226 4.63 10.97 5.84
CA GLU A 226 5.69 11.86 5.33
C GLU A 226 6.70 12.31 6.41
N ILE A 227 6.56 11.82 7.65
CA ILE A 227 7.41 12.23 8.80
C ILE A 227 8.12 11.02 9.38
N LYS A 228 9.42 11.18 9.63
CA LYS A 228 10.25 10.19 10.31
C LYS A 228 11.11 10.89 11.36
N ASP A 229 11.04 10.40 12.61
CA ASP A 229 11.81 10.91 13.74
C ASP A 229 11.70 12.45 13.91
N GLY A 230 10.45 13.00 13.81
CA GLY A 230 10.17 14.44 13.94
C GLY A 230 10.64 15.31 12.77
N LYS A 231 11.05 14.69 11.67
CA LYS A 231 11.53 15.36 10.46
C LYS A 231 10.79 14.92 9.24
N SER A 232 10.72 15.78 8.23
CA SER A 232 10.19 15.39 6.92
C SER A 232 11.03 14.25 6.32
N GLU A 233 10.40 13.23 5.76
CA GLU A 233 11.09 12.14 5.05
C GLU A 233 11.97 12.69 3.93
N ARG A 234 11.51 13.76 3.29
CA ARG A 234 12.24 14.48 2.26
C ARG A 234 12.92 15.70 2.84
N GLY A 235 14.22 15.80 2.66
CA GLY A 235 15.04 16.92 3.10
C GLY A 235 15.42 16.88 4.58
N GLY A 236 14.81 16.04 5.41
CA GLY A 236 15.15 15.90 6.83
C GLY A 236 14.87 17.15 7.66
N PHE A 237 13.90 17.98 7.25
CA PHE A 237 13.59 19.25 7.92
C PHE A 237 12.73 19.04 9.17
N PRO A 238 12.91 19.87 10.23
CA PRO A 238 12.07 19.81 11.42
C PRO A 238 10.59 20.04 11.10
N VAL A 239 9.73 19.29 11.78
CA VAL A 239 8.27 19.36 11.67
C VAL A 239 7.71 19.74 13.04
N PHE A 240 6.71 20.61 13.06
CA PHE A 240 6.10 21.15 14.28
C PHE A 240 4.59 20.95 14.26
N GLN A 241 4.00 20.76 15.42
CA GLN A 241 2.55 20.80 15.57
C GLN A 241 2.05 22.24 15.50
N LYS A 242 1.05 22.52 14.65
CA LYS A 242 0.46 23.84 14.48
C LYS A 242 -1.05 23.71 14.31
N LYS A 243 -1.83 24.57 14.99
CA LYS A 243 -3.27 24.70 14.71
C LYS A 243 -3.46 25.53 13.45
N MET A 244 -4.22 25.00 12.51
CA MET A 244 -4.55 25.65 11.24
C MET A 244 -5.96 25.25 10.78
N MET A 245 -6.63 26.17 10.09
CA MET A 245 -7.86 25.83 9.35
C MET A 245 -7.50 24.90 8.21
N GLN A 246 -8.16 23.73 8.17
CA GLN A 246 -7.89 22.70 7.16
C GLN A 246 -9.19 22.13 6.63
N TRP A 247 -9.19 21.73 5.36
CA TRP A 247 -10.19 20.84 4.83
C TRP A 247 -9.95 19.44 5.36
N SER A 248 -11.03 18.77 5.70
CA SER A 248 -11.03 17.40 6.20
C SER A 248 -12.09 16.57 5.48
N MET A 249 -11.81 15.27 5.27
CA MET A 249 -12.80 14.29 4.81
C MET A 249 -13.19 13.35 5.94
N ARG A 250 -14.51 13.17 6.11
CA ARG A 250 -15.11 12.38 7.20
C ARG A 250 -15.06 10.89 6.92
N ILE A 251 -13.85 10.35 6.72
CA ILE A 251 -13.62 8.90 6.56
C ILE A 251 -14.03 8.13 7.82
N SER A 252 -13.97 8.75 9.00
CA SER A 252 -14.38 8.14 10.27
C SER A 252 -15.84 7.69 10.27
N ALA A 253 -16.70 8.35 9.50
CA ALA A 253 -18.09 7.93 9.31
C ALA A 253 -18.23 6.53 8.68
N TYR A 254 -17.21 6.07 7.96
CA TYR A 254 -17.17 4.78 7.26
C TYR A 254 -16.39 3.70 8.03
N SER A 255 -15.85 4.00 9.22
CA SER A 255 -14.95 3.09 9.95
C SER A 255 -15.50 1.68 10.12
N GLU A 256 -16.76 1.55 10.52
CA GLU A 256 -17.40 0.22 10.67
C GLU A 256 -17.55 -0.51 9.33
N ARG A 257 -17.98 0.20 8.28
CA ARG A 257 -18.12 -0.38 6.94
C ARG A 257 -16.77 -0.81 6.36
N LEU A 258 -15.74 0.00 6.57
CA LEU A 258 -14.36 -0.34 6.18
C LEU A 258 -13.88 -1.63 6.88
N LEU A 259 -14.17 -1.82 8.16
CA LEU A 259 -13.85 -3.06 8.88
C LEU A 259 -14.67 -4.26 8.36
N GLN A 260 -15.97 -4.09 8.14
CA GLN A 260 -16.82 -5.17 7.64
C GLN A 260 -16.40 -5.61 6.22
N GLY A 261 -16.06 -4.66 5.35
CA GLY A 261 -15.62 -4.92 3.98
C GLY A 261 -14.38 -5.81 3.90
N LEU A 262 -13.43 -5.70 4.85
CA LEU A 262 -12.23 -6.54 4.88
C LEU A 262 -12.52 -8.05 4.88
N LYS A 263 -13.69 -8.46 5.40
CA LYS A 263 -14.08 -9.87 5.46
C LYS A 263 -14.40 -10.46 4.08
N THR A 264 -14.74 -9.63 3.10
CA THR A 264 -15.13 -10.04 1.75
C THR A 264 -13.97 -10.00 0.75
N LEU A 265 -12.84 -9.42 1.13
CA LEU A 265 -11.69 -9.19 0.26
C LEU A 265 -10.70 -10.36 0.31
N ASP A 266 -10.21 -10.78 -0.86
CA ASP A 266 -9.11 -11.73 -1.01
C ASP A 266 -7.77 -10.98 -0.97
N TRP A 267 -7.44 -10.48 0.21
CA TRP A 267 -6.25 -9.68 0.48
C TRP A 267 -5.32 -10.38 1.48
N PRO A 268 -3.99 -10.11 1.44
CA PRO A 268 -3.05 -10.65 2.41
C PRO A 268 -3.44 -10.29 3.85
N GLN A 269 -3.39 -11.28 4.76
CA GLN A 269 -3.81 -11.07 6.15
C GLN A 269 -3.04 -9.95 6.87
N PRO A 270 -1.69 -9.81 6.72
CA PRO A 270 -0.96 -8.71 7.34
C PRO A 270 -1.46 -7.32 6.93
N LEU A 271 -1.96 -7.18 5.70
CA LEU A 271 -2.51 -5.91 5.22
C LEU A 271 -3.88 -5.63 5.85
N LYS A 272 -4.74 -6.66 5.95
CA LYS A 272 -6.02 -6.54 6.67
C LYS A 272 -5.79 -6.17 8.13
N ASP A 273 -4.86 -6.83 8.81
CA ASP A 273 -4.48 -6.54 10.19
C ASP A 273 -3.98 -5.11 10.36
N SER A 274 -3.21 -4.59 9.38
CA SER A 274 -2.76 -3.19 9.37
C SER A 274 -3.92 -2.21 9.29
N GLN A 275 -4.92 -2.48 8.43
CA GLN A 275 -6.11 -1.63 8.33
C GLN A 275 -7.00 -1.73 9.58
N GLU A 276 -7.22 -2.94 10.11
CA GLU A 276 -7.96 -3.15 11.36
C GLU A 276 -7.29 -2.40 12.52
N TYR A 277 -5.97 -2.51 12.61
CA TYR A 277 -5.20 -1.78 13.63
C TYR A 277 -5.29 -0.26 13.43
N TRP A 278 -5.21 0.24 12.19
CA TRP A 278 -5.33 1.67 11.88
C TRP A 278 -6.70 2.23 12.25
N ILE A 279 -7.77 1.55 11.85
CA ILE A 279 -9.15 1.93 12.18
C ILE A 279 -9.38 1.82 13.69
N GLY A 280 -8.84 0.79 14.34
CA GLY A 280 -8.72 0.67 15.78
C GLY A 280 -10.06 0.73 16.50
N LYS A 281 -10.99 -0.16 16.13
CA LYS A 281 -12.28 -0.29 16.80
C LYS A 281 -12.10 -0.71 18.25
N SER A 282 -12.68 0.03 19.18
CA SER A 282 -12.73 -0.29 20.59
C SER A 282 -14.13 -0.11 21.15
N GLN A 283 -14.56 -1.06 21.96
CA GLN A 283 -15.87 -1.04 22.63
C GLN A 283 -15.68 -0.85 24.13
N GLY A 284 -16.40 0.11 24.68
CA GLY A 284 -16.27 0.45 26.09
C GLY A 284 -17.45 1.28 26.59
N ALA A 285 -17.15 2.18 27.52
CA ALA A 285 -18.11 3.15 28.02
C ALA A 285 -17.49 4.54 28.08
N GLN A 286 -18.30 5.54 27.80
CA GLN A 286 -18.02 6.93 28.12
C GLN A 286 -18.60 7.22 29.50
N VAL A 287 -17.79 7.81 30.39
CA VAL A 287 -18.17 8.04 31.80
C VAL A 287 -17.81 9.47 32.19
N LYS A 288 -18.71 10.13 32.88
CA LYS A 288 -18.57 11.49 33.41
C LYS A 288 -18.02 11.48 34.83
N PHE A 289 -17.00 12.28 35.06
CA PHE A 289 -16.39 12.50 36.38
C PHE A 289 -16.47 13.97 36.74
N ASN A 290 -17.08 14.28 37.89
CA ASN A 290 -17.12 15.65 38.37
C ASN A 290 -15.74 16.08 38.89
N VAL A 291 -15.37 17.30 38.64
CA VAL A 291 -14.15 17.93 39.20
C VAL A 291 -14.50 18.58 40.52
N GLU A 292 -13.72 18.30 41.57
CA GLU A 292 -13.97 18.79 42.91
C GLU A 292 -13.87 20.34 42.97
N ASN A 293 -14.89 21.00 43.49
CA ASN A 293 -15.00 22.45 43.62
C ASN A 293 -15.03 23.21 42.27
N HIS A 294 -15.33 22.54 41.17
CA HIS A 294 -15.49 23.11 39.83
C HIS A 294 -16.83 22.68 39.24
N GLU A 295 -17.33 23.42 38.27
CA GLU A 295 -18.54 23.03 37.49
C GLU A 295 -18.16 22.12 36.30
N GLU A 296 -16.90 22.02 35.96
CA GLU A 296 -16.36 21.22 34.87
C GLU A 296 -16.55 19.72 35.12
N ILE A 297 -16.83 19.02 34.03
CA ILE A 297 -17.00 17.56 33.98
C ILE A 297 -15.90 17.01 33.06
N ILE A 298 -15.19 16.00 33.56
CA ILE A 298 -14.26 15.23 32.71
C ILE A 298 -14.99 14.02 32.14
N GLU A 299 -15.10 13.93 30.84
CA GLU A 299 -15.58 12.73 30.16
C GLU A 299 -14.41 11.81 29.81
N VAL A 300 -14.53 10.53 30.14
CA VAL A 300 -13.53 9.51 29.87
C VAL A 300 -14.11 8.40 29.04
N PHE A 301 -13.45 8.01 27.96
CA PHE A 301 -13.72 6.73 27.30
C PHE A 301 -12.80 5.65 27.86
N THR A 302 -13.36 4.53 28.29
CA THR A 302 -12.60 3.36 28.75
C THR A 302 -13.06 2.07 28.09
N THR A 303 -12.12 1.23 27.66
CA THR A 303 -12.40 -0.13 27.19
C THR A 303 -12.59 -1.13 28.32
N ARG A 304 -12.19 -0.73 29.55
CA ARG A 304 -12.26 -1.52 30.78
C ARG A 304 -13.12 -0.84 31.85
N PRO A 305 -14.43 -0.56 31.57
CA PRO A 305 -15.30 0.04 32.57
C PRO A 305 -15.47 -0.87 33.80
N ASP A 306 -15.28 -2.18 33.65
CA ASP A 306 -15.28 -3.17 34.72
C ASP A 306 -14.25 -2.89 35.85
N THR A 307 -13.20 -2.11 35.54
CA THR A 307 -12.14 -1.77 36.48
C THR A 307 -12.29 -0.40 37.15
N ILE A 308 -13.41 0.29 36.98
CA ILE A 308 -13.60 1.68 37.44
C ILE A 308 -13.40 1.88 38.94
N PHE A 309 -13.68 0.86 39.76
CA PHE A 309 -13.43 0.87 41.23
C PHE A 309 -11.94 0.90 41.59
N GLY A 310 -11.05 0.52 40.62
CA GLY A 310 -9.59 0.55 40.77
C GLY A 310 -8.98 1.84 40.20
N ALA A 311 -9.78 2.77 39.72
CA ALA A 311 -9.30 4.06 39.24
C ALA A 311 -8.87 4.92 40.43
N THR A 312 -7.58 5.33 40.42
CA THR A 312 -6.96 6.03 41.56
C THR A 312 -6.45 7.43 41.20
N PHE A 313 -6.32 7.71 39.90
CA PHE A 313 -6.00 9.07 39.42
C PHE A 313 -6.59 9.27 38.04
N MET A 314 -6.63 10.53 37.61
CA MET A 314 -7.09 10.95 36.28
C MET A 314 -5.92 11.57 35.53
N VAL A 315 -5.84 11.33 34.22
CA VAL A 315 -4.81 11.93 33.36
C VAL A 315 -5.46 12.61 32.17
N LEU A 316 -5.11 13.88 31.96
CA LEU A 316 -5.54 14.63 30.79
C LEU A 316 -4.37 14.77 29.80
N ALA A 317 -4.71 14.94 28.53
CA ALA A 317 -3.75 15.37 27.52
C ALA A 317 -3.28 16.81 27.87
N PRO A 318 -1.98 17.12 27.72
CA PRO A 318 -1.46 18.48 28.03
C PRO A 318 -2.17 19.61 27.28
N GLU A 319 -2.67 19.34 26.08
CA GLU A 319 -3.42 20.25 25.22
C GLU A 319 -4.94 20.29 25.48
N ASN A 320 -5.44 19.56 26.48
CA ASN A 320 -6.87 19.53 26.79
C ASN A 320 -7.31 20.92 27.34
N PRO A 321 -8.36 21.53 26.76
CA PRO A 321 -8.83 22.86 27.20
C PRO A 321 -9.21 22.95 28.68
N LEU A 322 -9.64 21.86 29.31
CA LEU A 322 -9.98 21.82 30.72
C LEU A 322 -8.78 22.11 31.64
N VAL A 323 -7.56 21.82 31.18
CA VAL A 323 -6.34 21.96 31.98
C VAL A 323 -6.16 23.42 32.47
N GLU A 324 -6.42 24.40 31.61
CA GLU A 324 -6.32 25.80 31.97
C GLU A 324 -7.31 26.18 33.06
N ASN A 325 -8.55 25.68 33.00
CA ASN A 325 -9.64 26.02 33.93
C ASN A 325 -9.47 25.40 35.30
N ILE A 326 -8.92 24.15 35.36
CA ILE A 326 -8.85 23.38 36.61
C ILE A 326 -7.47 23.42 37.28
N THR A 327 -6.46 24.02 36.66
CA THR A 327 -5.12 24.09 37.23
C THR A 327 -5.10 25.17 38.33
N THR A 328 -4.67 24.79 39.56
CA THR A 328 -4.55 25.74 40.66
C THR A 328 -3.39 26.71 40.43
N PRO A 329 -3.47 27.93 41.02
CA PRO A 329 -2.39 28.94 40.89
C PRO A 329 -1.01 28.41 41.31
N GLU A 330 -0.97 27.55 42.34
CA GLU A 330 0.25 26.95 42.88
C GLU A 330 0.93 26.00 41.89
N GLN A 331 0.16 25.30 41.05
CA GLN A 331 0.64 24.30 40.06
C GLN A 331 0.84 24.88 38.67
N LYS A 332 0.34 26.08 38.40
CA LYS A 332 0.31 26.68 37.08
C LYS A 332 1.69 26.75 36.42
N ALA A 333 2.72 27.10 37.12
CA ALA A 333 4.07 27.25 36.56
C ALA A 333 4.64 25.87 36.09
N GLU A 334 4.38 24.79 36.86
CA GLU A 334 4.81 23.42 36.50
C GLU A 334 4.03 22.90 35.33
N VAL A 335 2.71 23.10 35.32
CA VAL A 335 1.80 22.66 34.25
C VAL A 335 2.14 23.38 32.95
N ASP A 336 2.32 24.72 32.94
CA ASP A 336 2.66 25.50 31.75
C ASP A 336 4.01 25.05 31.17
N SER A 337 5.02 24.80 32.02
CA SER A 337 6.33 24.28 31.59
C SER A 337 6.23 22.91 30.95
N TYR A 338 5.38 22.03 31.52
CA TYR A 338 5.17 20.70 30.99
C TYR A 338 4.45 20.71 29.62
N ILE A 339 3.46 21.57 29.46
CA ILE A 339 2.75 21.79 28.19
C ILE A 339 3.73 22.26 27.12
N GLU A 340 4.59 23.23 27.44
CA GLU A 340 5.60 23.74 26.49
C GLU A 340 6.59 22.63 26.08
N GLU A 341 7.06 21.79 26.99
CA GLU A 341 7.94 20.67 26.70
C GLU A 341 7.28 19.66 25.78
N THR A 342 6.02 19.29 26.11
CA THR A 342 5.28 18.27 25.35
C THR A 342 4.90 18.76 23.96
N SER A 343 4.64 20.05 23.77
CA SER A 343 4.30 20.62 22.45
C SER A 343 5.41 20.44 21.40
N LYS A 344 6.63 20.16 21.83
CA LYS A 344 7.80 19.91 20.95
C LYS A 344 7.89 18.45 20.49
N LYS A 345 7.08 17.54 21.06
CA LYS A 345 7.03 16.12 20.72
C LYS A 345 5.92 15.84 19.72
N THR A 346 6.18 14.99 18.72
CA THR A 346 5.11 14.50 17.84
C THR A 346 4.25 13.45 18.56
N GLU A 347 3.01 13.24 18.12
CA GLU A 347 2.17 12.16 18.67
C GLU A 347 2.85 10.80 18.56
N ARG A 348 3.57 10.55 17.46
CA ARG A 348 4.32 9.31 17.26
C ARG A 348 5.44 9.13 18.28
N ASP A 349 6.17 10.20 18.60
CA ASP A 349 7.21 10.19 19.64
C ASP A 349 6.60 9.90 21.00
N ARG A 350 5.46 10.55 21.32
CA ARG A 350 4.69 10.33 22.54
C ARG A 350 4.19 8.89 22.66
N MET A 351 3.75 8.27 21.55
CA MET A 351 3.32 6.87 21.52
C MET A 351 4.49 5.88 21.60
N ALA A 352 5.66 6.24 21.05
CA ALA A 352 6.84 5.37 21.04
C ALA A 352 7.57 5.34 22.38
N ASP A 353 7.48 6.41 23.16
CA ASP A 353 8.17 6.56 24.47
C ASP A 353 7.41 5.84 25.61
N VAL A 354 7.19 4.54 25.43
CA VAL A 354 6.48 3.71 26.40
C VAL A 354 7.25 3.54 27.71
N LYS A 355 8.56 3.81 27.74
CA LYS A 355 9.43 3.54 28.90
C LYS A 355 9.58 4.73 29.84
N ASN A 356 9.49 5.94 29.34
CA ASN A 356 9.64 7.15 30.14
C ASN A 356 8.26 7.67 30.57
N VAL A 357 8.07 7.76 31.87
CA VAL A 357 6.83 8.28 32.43
C VAL A 357 7.08 9.71 32.87
N SER A 358 6.28 10.66 32.40
CA SER A 358 6.32 12.07 32.78
C SER A 358 4.91 12.63 33.01
N GLY A 359 4.79 13.70 33.77
CA GLY A 359 3.50 14.34 34.03
C GLY A 359 3.61 15.45 35.02
N ALA A 360 2.59 16.31 35.09
CA ALA A 360 2.46 17.37 36.09
C ALA A 360 1.09 17.32 36.77
N PHE A 361 1.07 17.63 38.09
CA PHE A 361 -0.18 17.64 38.87
C PHE A 361 -0.90 18.99 38.67
N THR A 362 -2.20 18.96 38.42
CA THR A 362 -3.01 20.19 38.23
C THR A 362 -3.40 20.88 39.50
N GLY A 363 -3.26 20.23 40.68
CA GLY A 363 -3.70 20.74 41.99
C GLY A 363 -5.15 20.36 42.29
N THR A 364 -5.90 19.76 41.39
CA THR A 364 -7.32 19.45 41.55
C THR A 364 -7.60 17.92 41.51
N TYR A 365 -8.81 17.56 41.84
CA TYR A 365 -9.23 16.16 41.97
C TYR A 365 -10.54 15.91 41.21
N ALA A 366 -10.62 14.77 40.54
CA ALA A 366 -11.87 14.20 40.02
C ALA A 366 -12.51 13.29 41.08
N VAL A 367 -13.81 13.16 41.02
CA VAL A 367 -14.57 12.29 41.94
C VAL A 367 -15.02 11.05 41.18
N ASN A 368 -14.65 9.86 41.66
CA ASN A 368 -15.10 8.60 41.07
C ASN A 368 -16.62 8.44 41.33
N PRO A 369 -17.43 8.29 40.26
CA PRO A 369 -18.88 8.33 40.36
C PRO A 369 -19.50 7.12 41.07
N PHE A 370 -18.74 6.05 41.27
CA PHE A 370 -19.22 4.85 41.97
C PHE A 370 -18.70 4.79 43.39
N SER A 371 -17.38 4.94 43.61
CA SER A 371 -16.79 4.83 44.96
C SER A 371 -16.81 6.13 45.77
N GLY A 372 -17.07 7.28 45.13
CA GLY A 372 -17.01 8.60 45.76
C GLY A 372 -15.57 9.05 46.12
N LYS A 373 -14.54 8.27 45.79
CA LYS A 373 -13.13 8.61 46.10
C LYS A 373 -12.63 9.76 45.23
N LYS A 374 -11.79 10.63 45.84
CA LYS A 374 -11.09 11.69 45.13
C LYS A 374 -9.86 11.12 44.45
N MET A 375 -9.69 11.47 43.22
CA MET A 375 -8.60 11.05 42.34
C MET A 375 -7.82 12.29 41.86
N PRO A 376 -6.52 12.45 42.13
CA PRO A 376 -5.74 13.59 41.65
C PRO A 376 -5.71 13.62 40.13
N ILE A 377 -5.79 14.83 39.54
CA ILE A 377 -5.78 15.05 38.12
C ILE A 377 -4.37 15.47 37.70
N TYR A 378 -3.76 14.70 36.82
CA TYR A 378 -2.48 14.95 36.18
C TYR A 378 -2.63 15.28 34.71
N ILE A 379 -1.64 15.93 34.13
CA ILE A 379 -1.41 15.95 32.67
C ILE A 379 -0.22 15.05 32.36
N SER A 380 -0.29 14.36 31.23
CA SER A 380 0.83 13.53 30.78
C SER A 380 0.82 13.34 29.27
N ASP A 381 2.01 13.23 28.68
CA ASP A 381 2.24 13.13 27.25
C ASP A 381 1.80 11.79 26.64
N TYR A 382 1.54 10.76 27.47
CA TYR A 382 0.99 9.50 26.95
C TYR A 382 -0.51 9.54 26.65
N VAL A 383 -1.23 10.57 27.10
CA VAL A 383 -2.64 10.81 26.77
C VAL A 383 -2.72 11.76 25.59
N LEU A 384 -3.43 11.36 24.53
CA LEU A 384 -3.55 12.13 23.29
C LEU A 384 -4.94 12.76 23.20
N MET A 385 -5.02 14.03 22.84
CA MET A 385 -6.29 14.75 22.69
C MET A 385 -7.17 14.14 21.58
N GLY A 386 -6.56 13.60 20.55
CA GLY A 386 -7.30 13.02 19.44
C GLY A 386 -7.76 11.56 19.64
N TYR A 387 -7.56 10.95 20.80
CA TYR A 387 -8.05 9.60 21.10
C TYR A 387 -9.01 9.63 22.28
N GLY A 388 -10.26 9.24 22.05
CA GLY A 388 -11.33 9.35 23.05
C GLY A 388 -11.66 10.82 23.33
N THR A 389 -11.65 11.17 24.61
CA THR A 389 -11.98 12.52 25.11
C THR A 389 -10.73 13.34 25.50
N GLY A 390 -9.53 12.86 25.21
CA GLY A 390 -8.30 13.44 25.73
C GLY A 390 -8.13 13.32 27.26
N ALA A 391 -8.85 12.39 27.87
CA ALA A 391 -8.81 12.08 29.28
C ALA A 391 -8.83 10.56 29.51
N VAL A 392 -8.11 10.08 30.53
CA VAL A 392 -8.03 8.68 30.89
C VAL A 392 -8.23 8.53 32.41
N MET A 393 -9.12 7.64 32.82
CA MET A 393 -9.13 7.12 34.18
C MET A 393 -8.01 6.11 34.32
N ALA A 394 -7.12 6.31 35.24
CA ALA A 394 -5.96 5.45 35.41
C ALA A 394 -6.21 4.33 36.43
N VAL A 395 -5.92 3.09 36.02
CA VAL A 395 -6.11 1.87 36.83
C VAL A 395 -4.78 1.14 37.01
N PRO A 396 -3.92 1.59 37.91
CA PRO A 396 -2.52 1.14 37.98
C PRO A 396 -2.36 -0.34 38.31
N ALA A 397 -3.33 -0.98 38.97
CA ALA A 397 -3.25 -2.42 39.22
C ALA A 397 -3.40 -3.26 37.92
N HIS A 398 -4.00 -2.71 36.88
CA HIS A 398 -4.41 -3.46 35.68
C HIS A 398 -4.00 -2.83 34.34
N ASP A 399 -3.20 -1.75 34.37
CA ASP A 399 -2.54 -1.16 33.19
C ASP A 399 -1.06 -0.91 33.52
N GLU A 400 -0.18 -1.30 32.60
CA GLU A 400 1.28 -1.22 32.84
C GLU A 400 1.80 0.22 32.81
N ARG A 401 1.22 1.11 32.03
CA ARG A 401 1.61 2.53 31.96
C ARG A 401 1.14 3.26 33.22
N ASP A 402 -0.11 3.03 33.58
CA ASP A 402 -0.69 3.58 34.82
C ASP A 402 0.06 3.10 36.05
N HIS A 403 0.49 1.83 36.06
CA HIS A 403 1.29 1.27 37.15
C HIS A 403 2.63 1.99 37.33
N ARG A 404 3.35 2.20 36.22
CA ARG A 404 4.62 2.93 36.24
C ARG A 404 4.43 4.40 36.65
N PHE A 405 3.34 5.02 36.18
CA PHE A 405 2.98 6.37 36.60
C PHE A 405 2.69 6.45 38.10
N ALA A 406 1.86 5.55 38.60
CA ALA A 406 1.53 5.45 40.03
C ALA A 406 2.78 5.23 40.89
N LYS A 407 3.70 4.36 40.46
CA LYS A 407 4.98 4.14 41.18
C LYS A 407 5.84 5.41 41.19
N LYS A 408 5.94 6.13 40.09
CA LYS A 408 6.73 7.39 40.00
C LYS A 408 6.19 8.49 40.89
N PHE A 409 4.88 8.68 40.89
CA PHE A 409 4.21 9.74 41.63
C PHE A 409 3.68 9.32 43.00
N ASN A 410 4.01 8.11 43.44
CA ASN A 410 3.62 7.51 44.73
C ASN A 410 2.11 7.54 44.96
N LEU A 411 1.34 7.11 43.93
CA LEU A 411 -0.12 7.07 43.92
C LEU A 411 -0.63 5.68 44.39
N GLU A 412 -1.88 5.65 44.87
CA GLU A 412 -2.52 4.40 45.35
C GLU A 412 -2.69 3.39 44.22
N ILE A 413 -2.47 2.09 44.50
CA ILE A 413 -2.70 0.97 43.55
C ILE A 413 -3.71 0.02 44.18
N ILE A 414 -4.92 -0.08 43.58
CA ILE A 414 -6.02 -0.87 44.10
C ILE A 414 -6.29 -2.08 43.21
N LYS A 415 -6.27 -3.29 43.76
CA LYS A 415 -6.59 -4.52 43.03
C LYS A 415 -8.09 -4.66 42.85
N VAL A 416 -8.58 -4.72 41.60
CA VAL A 416 -9.99 -4.94 41.25
C VAL A 416 -10.23 -6.14 40.34
N VAL A 417 -9.18 -6.83 39.92
CA VAL A 417 -9.24 -8.12 39.23
C VAL A 417 -8.47 -9.14 40.09
N LYS A 418 -9.06 -10.31 40.33
CA LYS A 418 -8.47 -11.35 41.19
C LYS A 418 -7.16 -11.86 40.60
N THR A 419 -6.11 -11.82 41.39
CA THR A 419 -4.78 -12.35 41.04
C THR A 419 -4.01 -12.71 42.31
N GLU A 420 -3.12 -13.68 42.20
CA GLU A 420 -2.14 -14.04 43.25
C GLU A 420 -0.83 -13.20 43.10
N GLU A 421 -0.67 -12.46 42.01
CA GLU A 421 0.49 -11.60 41.81
C GLU A 421 0.45 -10.37 42.75
N ASP A 422 1.64 -9.90 43.11
CA ASP A 422 1.77 -8.65 43.89
C ASP A 422 1.61 -7.44 42.96
N ILE A 423 0.43 -6.85 43.02
CA ILE A 423 0.09 -5.65 42.20
C ILE A 423 0.91 -4.42 42.59
N GLN A 424 1.61 -4.42 43.73
CA GLN A 424 2.52 -3.33 44.07
C GLN A 424 3.82 -3.40 43.25
N GLU A 425 4.24 -4.59 42.84
CA GLU A 425 5.45 -4.79 42.07
C GLU A 425 5.18 -4.77 40.55
N LYS A 426 4.03 -5.29 40.11
CA LYS A 426 3.67 -5.41 38.70
C LYS A 426 2.17 -5.32 38.47
N SER A 427 1.75 -4.68 37.38
CA SER A 427 0.35 -4.69 36.93
C SER A 427 -0.07 -6.10 36.44
N PHE A 428 -1.34 -6.40 36.61
CA PHE A 428 -1.96 -7.65 36.14
C PHE A 428 -3.19 -7.33 35.29
N ASP A 429 -3.02 -7.34 33.94
CA ASP A 429 -4.12 -7.19 32.98
C ASP A 429 -4.63 -8.57 32.53
N SER A 430 -5.85 -8.92 32.93
CA SER A 430 -6.50 -10.16 32.50
C SER A 430 -8.01 -9.97 32.33
N LYS A 431 -8.54 -10.61 31.29
CA LYS A 431 -9.99 -10.73 31.03
C LYS A 431 -10.53 -12.09 31.44
N ASP A 432 -9.66 -13.01 31.86
CA ASP A 432 -10.02 -14.38 32.23
C ASP A 432 -10.24 -14.55 33.73
N SER A 433 -10.11 -13.46 34.49
CA SER A 433 -10.28 -13.47 35.96
C SER A 433 -11.56 -12.73 36.38
N VAL A 434 -11.94 -12.85 37.63
CA VAL A 434 -13.15 -12.22 38.16
C VAL A 434 -12.85 -10.92 38.88
N CYS A 435 -13.84 -10.03 38.95
CA CYS A 435 -13.77 -8.78 39.71
C CYS A 435 -13.72 -9.04 41.23
N VAL A 436 -12.95 -8.19 41.91
CA VAL A 436 -12.84 -8.12 43.38
C VAL A 436 -12.76 -6.64 43.81
N ASN A 437 -13.11 -6.33 45.07
CA ASN A 437 -13.08 -4.95 45.59
C ASN A 437 -13.87 -3.93 44.70
N SER A 438 -14.92 -4.41 44.04
CA SER A 438 -15.67 -3.69 43.03
C SER A 438 -17.18 -3.70 43.32
N GLU A 439 -17.55 -3.81 44.61
CA GLU A 439 -18.93 -3.78 45.09
C GLU A 439 -19.86 -4.76 44.35
N PHE A 440 -20.84 -4.23 43.59
CA PHE A 440 -21.83 -5.03 42.84
C PHE A 440 -21.23 -5.81 41.65
N LEU A 441 -19.97 -5.61 41.29
CA LEU A 441 -19.25 -6.38 40.27
C LEU A 441 -18.46 -7.56 40.84
N ASP A 442 -18.30 -7.65 42.16
CA ASP A 442 -17.51 -8.70 42.80
C ASP A 442 -17.95 -10.12 42.41
N GLY A 443 -16.99 -10.94 41.99
CA GLY A 443 -17.23 -12.31 41.56
C GLY A 443 -17.67 -12.46 40.09
N LEU A 444 -17.99 -11.39 39.38
CA LEU A 444 -18.35 -11.44 37.96
C LEU A 444 -17.11 -11.60 37.06
N ASN A 445 -17.26 -12.36 35.99
CA ASN A 445 -16.25 -12.39 34.92
C ASN A 445 -16.29 -11.09 34.11
N TYR A 446 -15.30 -10.90 33.26
CA TYR A 446 -15.12 -9.70 32.46
C TYR A 446 -16.37 -9.29 31.66
N ASN A 447 -17.02 -10.23 30.93
CA ASN A 447 -18.14 -9.91 30.06
C ASN A 447 -19.38 -9.50 30.88
N ASP A 448 -19.66 -10.21 31.93
CA ASP A 448 -20.83 -9.93 32.82
C ASP A 448 -20.60 -8.63 33.61
N ALA A 449 -19.38 -8.40 34.11
CA ALA A 449 -19.00 -7.17 34.79
C ALA A 449 -19.12 -5.96 33.87
N LYS A 450 -18.60 -6.08 32.62
CA LYS A 450 -18.66 -5.03 31.60
C LYS A 450 -20.11 -4.67 31.23
N SER A 451 -20.94 -5.66 30.99
CA SER A 451 -22.36 -5.43 30.68
C SER A 451 -23.09 -4.78 31.84
N LYS A 452 -22.85 -5.24 33.09
CA LYS A 452 -23.48 -4.72 34.28
C LYS A 452 -23.06 -3.28 34.59
N ILE A 453 -21.77 -2.97 34.49
CA ILE A 453 -21.28 -1.60 34.76
C ILE A 453 -21.80 -0.61 33.72
N ILE A 454 -21.87 -1.00 32.42
CA ILE A 454 -22.44 -0.14 31.39
C ILE A 454 -23.90 0.17 31.70
N SER A 455 -24.72 -0.83 32.06
CA SER A 455 -26.11 -0.61 32.49
C SER A 455 -26.22 0.33 33.69
N GLU A 456 -25.31 0.21 34.68
CA GLU A 456 -25.30 1.10 35.83
C GLU A 456 -24.88 2.54 35.51
N ILE A 457 -23.94 2.70 34.56
CA ILE A 457 -23.51 4.01 34.02
C ILE A 457 -24.71 4.72 33.37
N GLU A 458 -25.46 3.98 32.55
CA GLU A 458 -26.66 4.49 31.86
C GLU A 458 -27.80 4.79 32.83
N ASN A 459 -28.07 3.88 33.79
CA ASN A 459 -29.13 4.05 34.80
C ASN A 459 -28.90 5.26 35.72
N ARG A 460 -27.62 5.61 35.97
CA ARG A 460 -27.22 6.79 36.78
C ARG A 460 -27.10 8.07 35.95
N GLU A 461 -27.30 7.99 34.62
CA GLU A 461 -27.18 9.10 33.69
C GLU A 461 -25.77 9.77 33.69
N ILE A 462 -24.74 8.97 34.06
CA ILE A 462 -23.34 9.42 34.12
C ILE A 462 -22.52 9.03 32.90
N GLY A 463 -23.17 8.51 31.87
CA GLY A 463 -22.52 8.11 30.62
C GLY A 463 -23.31 7.04 29.89
N HIS A 464 -22.67 6.38 28.93
CA HIS A 464 -23.28 5.33 28.12
C HIS A 464 -22.24 4.35 27.55
N GLY A 465 -22.71 3.17 27.13
CA GLY A 465 -21.91 2.24 26.34
C GLY A 465 -21.66 2.80 24.95
N THR A 466 -20.42 2.74 24.49
CA THR A 466 -20.06 3.30 23.18
C THR A 466 -18.98 2.50 22.46
N THR A 467 -18.96 2.65 21.13
CA THR A 467 -17.92 2.13 20.26
C THR A 467 -17.12 3.31 19.75
N ASN A 468 -15.83 3.28 19.97
CA ASN A 468 -14.90 4.30 19.50
C ASN A 468 -13.96 3.74 18.42
N TYR A 469 -13.49 4.61 17.53
CA TYR A 469 -12.50 4.30 16.52
C TYR A 469 -11.29 5.21 16.69
N ARG A 470 -10.10 4.65 16.51
CA ARG A 470 -8.86 5.45 16.52
C ARG A 470 -8.70 6.25 15.23
N GLN A 471 -9.30 5.76 14.13
CA GLN A 471 -9.28 6.45 12.85
C GLN A 471 -9.87 7.85 12.96
N ARG A 472 -9.12 8.83 12.48
CA ARG A 472 -9.52 10.24 12.40
C ARG A 472 -9.89 10.60 10.98
N ASP A 473 -10.60 11.72 10.84
CA ASP A 473 -10.88 12.31 9.53
C ASP A 473 -9.58 12.70 8.84
N ALA A 474 -9.57 12.53 7.51
CA ALA A 474 -8.39 12.78 6.72
C ALA A 474 -8.23 14.26 6.41
N ILE A 475 -7.07 14.85 6.77
CA ILE A 475 -6.73 16.21 6.37
C ILE A 475 -6.57 16.25 4.86
N PHE A 476 -7.38 17.11 4.21
CA PHE A 476 -7.57 17.12 2.76
C PHE A 476 -7.04 18.38 2.08
N SER A 477 -6.36 19.25 2.76
CA SER A 477 -5.74 20.44 2.17
C SER A 477 -4.23 20.42 2.33
N ARG A 478 -3.54 20.94 1.30
CA ARG A 478 -2.09 21.15 1.27
C ARG A 478 -1.78 22.58 0.85
N GLN A 479 -0.82 23.19 1.51
CA GLN A 479 -0.32 24.52 1.19
C GLN A 479 0.77 24.39 0.12
N ARG A 480 0.38 23.83 -1.04
CA ARG A 480 1.25 23.54 -2.19
C ARG A 480 0.68 24.17 -3.45
N TYR A 481 1.56 24.37 -4.44
CA TYR A 481 1.15 24.74 -5.78
C TYR A 481 0.76 23.53 -6.61
N TRP A 482 1.63 22.49 -6.66
CA TRP A 482 1.48 21.32 -7.52
C TRP A 482 0.53 20.28 -6.93
N GLY A 483 -0.75 20.48 -7.13
CA GLY A 483 -1.86 19.64 -6.67
C GLY A 483 -3.18 20.11 -7.27
N GLU A 484 -4.24 19.33 -7.13
CA GLU A 484 -5.57 19.71 -7.58
C GLU A 484 -6.09 20.89 -6.76
N PRO A 485 -6.49 22.02 -7.39
CA PRO A 485 -7.12 23.13 -6.68
C PRO A 485 -8.45 22.72 -6.04
N VAL A 486 -8.70 23.14 -4.82
CA VAL A 486 -9.98 22.92 -4.15
C VAL A 486 -11.05 23.85 -4.75
N PRO A 487 -12.16 23.35 -5.32
CA PRO A 487 -13.12 24.15 -6.08
C PRO A 487 -14.11 24.89 -5.15
N VAL A 488 -13.57 25.82 -4.34
CA VAL A 488 -14.31 26.57 -3.32
C VAL A 488 -13.98 28.05 -3.39
N TYR A 489 -14.96 28.90 -3.16
CA TYR A 489 -14.79 30.33 -2.90
C TYR A 489 -15.39 30.72 -1.55
N TYR A 490 -14.99 31.84 -1.01
CA TYR A 490 -15.43 32.32 0.30
C TYR A 490 -16.29 33.57 0.18
N LYS A 491 -17.50 33.50 0.78
CA LYS A 491 -18.39 34.63 0.91
C LYS A 491 -18.74 34.79 2.41
N ASP A 492 -18.52 35.97 2.94
CA ASP A 492 -18.73 36.27 4.37
C ASP A 492 -18.00 35.28 5.30
N GLY A 493 -16.82 34.80 4.88
CA GLY A 493 -16.03 33.81 5.61
C GLY A 493 -16.48 32.35 5.48
N MET A 494 -17.66 32.09 4.86
CA MET A 494 -18.20 30.76 4.67
C MET A 494 -17.79 30.19 3.30
N PRO A 495 -17.49 28.86 3.22
CA PRO A 495 -17.11 28.21 1.97
C PRO A 495 -18.32 27.84 1.13
N TYR A 496 -18.24 28.11 -0.17
CA TYR A 496 -19.19 27.70 -1.19
C TYR A 496 -18.47 27.02 -2.35
N THR A 497 -19.03 25.91 -2.83
CA THR A 497 -18.47 25.21 -3.98
C THR A 497 -18.73 25.96 -5.29
N LEU A 498 -17.79 25.82 -6.23
CA LEU A 498 -18.03 26.21 -7.62
C LEU A 498 -19.16 25.36 -8.23
N PRO A 499 -19.94 25.90 -9.18
CA PRO A 499 -20.86 25.07 -9.95
C PRO A 499 -20.07 24.05 -10.78
N THR A 500 -20.59 22.84 -10.89
CA THR A 500 -19.93 21.73 -11.63
C THR A 500 -19.69 22.05 -13.10
N SER A 501 -20.51 22.95 -13.68
CA SER A 501 -20.33 23.46 -15.05
C SER A 501 -19.07 24.31 -15.24
N ALA A 502 -18.50 24.85 -14.16
CA ALA A 502 -17.29 25.65 -14.19
C ALA A 502 -16.01 24.83 -13.97
N LEU A 503 -16.12 23.53 -13.79
CA LEU A 503 -14.97 22.65 -13.67
C LEU A 503 -14.35 22.33 -15.05
N PRO A 504 -13.03 22.17 -15.14
CA PRO A 504 -12.06 22.22 -14.02
C PRO A 504 -11.74 23.64 -13.56
N LEU A 505 -11.54 23.83 -12.25
CA LEU A 505 -10.78 24.95 -11.72
C LEU A 505 -9.30 24.65 -11.98
N GLU A 506 -8.72 25.31 -12.98
CA GLU A 506 -7.34 25.05 -13.38
C GLU A 506 -6.33 25.74 -12.44
N LEU A 507 -5.14 25.13 -12.35
CA LEU A 507 -4.00 25.75 -11.63
C LEU A 507 -3.61 27.06 -12.32
N PRO A 508 -3.59 28.18 -11.59
CA PRO A 508 -3.18 29.46 -12.18
C PRO A 508 -1.65 29.55 -12.30
N GLU A 509 -1.20 30.41 -13.20
CA GLU A 509 0.20 30.81 -13.23
C GLU A 509 0.57 31.59 -11.95
N VAL A 510 1.75 31.29 -11.41
CA VAL A 510 2.31 31.96 -10.23
C VAL A 510 3.76 32.39 -10.48
N GLU A 511 4.15 33.49 -9.88
CA GLU A 511 5.54 33.99 -9.99
C GLU A 511 6.50 33.19 -9.09
N LYS A 512 6.00 32.58 -8.02
CA LYS A 512 6.78 31.81 -7.03
C LYS A 512 5.98 30.59 -6.53
N TYR A 513 6.64 29.48 -6.36
CA TYR A 513 6.08 28.22 -5.80
C TYR A 513 6.21 28.11 -4.28
N LEU A 514 6.62 29.19 -3.60
CA LEU A 514 6.71 29.32 -2.16
C LEU A 514 5.48 30.07 -1.61
N PRO A 515 5.17 29.93 -0.31
CA PRO A 515 4.15 30.77 0.33
C PRO A 515 4.35 32.26 0.08
N THR A 516 3.28 33.05 0.17
CA THR A 516 3.32 34.51 0.08
C THR A 516 4.09 35.11 1.26
N GLU A 517 4.42 36.41 1.20
CA GLU A 517 5.07 37.11 2.30
C GLU A 517 4.19 37.16 3.57
N ASP A 518 2.88 37.14 3.40
CA ASP A 518 1.89 37.09 4.48
C ASP A 518 1.66 35.69 5.04
N GLY A 519 2.23 34.65 4.38
CA GLY A 519 2.16 33.25 4.80
C GLY A 519 1.01 32.44 4.18
N ASP A 520 0.31 33.00 3.19
CA ASP A 520 -0.68 32.28 2.42
C ASP A 520 -0.03 31.20 1.54
N PRO A 521 -0.79 30.13 1.17
CA PRO A 521 -0.31 29.11 0.23
C PRO A 521 0.18 29.70 -1.10
N PRO A 522 1.02 28.96 -1.87
CA PRO A 522 1.60 29.45 -3.13
C PRO A 522 0.60 29.98 -4.16
N LEU A 523 -0.64 29.48 -4.18
CA LEU A 523 -1.70 29.98 -5.07
C LEU A 523 -2.04 31.45 -4.80
N GLY A 524 -1.78 31.96 -3.60
CA GLY A 524 -1.91 33.38 -3.23
C GLY A 524 -0.99 34.31 -4.02
N ASN A 525 0.07 33.79 -4.65
CA ASN A 525 0.94 34.58 -5.54
C ASN A 525 0.32 34.80 -6.94
N SER A 526 -0.85 34.21 -7.23
CA SER A 526 -1.48 34.37 -8.54
C SER A 526 -2.21 35.72 -8.67
N LYS A 527 -2.07 36.34 -9.82
CA LYS A 527 -2.81 37.56 -10.21
C LYS A 527 -4.20 37.28 -10.76
N THR A 528 -4.53 36.00 -11.02
CA THR A 528 -5.76 35.58 -11.68
C THR A 528 -6.34 34.36 -10.96
N PHE A 529 -6.82 34.58 -9.73
CA PHE A 529 -7.37 33.50 -8.93
C PHE A 529 -8.46 34.03 -7.97
N ALA A 530 -9.50 34.63 -8.54
CA ALA A 530 -10.72 35.06 -7.87
C ALA A 530 -11.94 34.59 -8.63
N TRP A 531 -13.07 34.43 -7.95
CA TRP A 531 -14.30 33.89 -8.51
C TRP A 531 -15.37 34.95 -8.71
N ASP A 532 -15.76 35.19 -9.96
CA ASP A 532 -16.91 36.05 -10.33
C ASP A 532 -18.18 35.18 -10.37
N VAL A 533 -19.02 35.36 -9.36
CA VAL A 533 -20.25 34.55 -9.18
C VAL A 533 -21.26 34.82 -10.31
N ALA A 534 -21.38 36.06 -10.77
CA ALA A 534 -22.36 36.44 -11.78
C ALA A 534 -22.01 35.86 -13.16
N ASN A 535 -20.73 35.86 -13.51
CA ASN A 535 -20.25 35.37 -14.80
C ASN A 535 -19.74 33.90 -14.73
N GLN A 536 -19.71 33.27 -13.55
CA GLN A 536 -19.23 31.91 -13.29
C GLN A 536 -17.85 31.64 -13.90
N LYS A 537 -16.89 32.51 -13.63
CA LYS A 537 -15.51 32.40 -14.17
C LYS A 537 -14.47 32.89 -13.18
N VAL A 538 -13.25 32.39 -13.37
CA VAL A 538 -12.06 32.90 -12.69
C VAL A 538 -11.67 34.24 -13.29
N VAL A 539 -11.36 35.21 -12.44
CA VAL A 539 -10.98 36.58 -12.82
C VAL A 539 -9.75 37.04 -12.04
N ALA A 540 -9.27 38.24 -12.35
CA ALA A 540 -8.13 38.82 -11.66
C ALA A 540 -8.36 39.02 -10.16
N THR A 541 -7.36 38.80 -9.36
CA THR A 541 -7.41 38.80 -7.89
C THR A 541 -7.66 40.21 -7.32
N ASP A 542 -7.23 41.24 -8.04
CA ASP A 542 -7.48 42.66 -7.68
C ASP A 542 -8.94 43.10 -7.87
N LEU A 543 -9.79 42.25 -8.47
CA LEU A 543 -11.23 42.51 -8.62
C LEU A 543 -12.06 42.03 -7.44
N ILE A 544 -11.46 41.42 -6.42
CA ILE A 544 -12.18 40.94 -5.22
C ILE A 544 -12.82 42.17 -4.52
N ASP A 545 -14.17 42.12 -4.42
CA ASP A 545 -14.99 43.15 -3.79
C ASP A 545 -15.88 42.63 -2.66
N ASP A 546 -15.81 41.34 -2.37
CA ASP A 546 -16.62 40.59 -1.38
C ASP A 546 -18.15 40.76 -1.58
N GLN A 547 -18.59 41.15 -2.78
CA GLN A 547 -19.99 41.32 -3.17
C GLN A 547 -20.36 40.53 -4.43
N THR A 548 -19.53 40.61 -5.45
CA THR A 548 -19.70 39.92 -6.75
C THR A 548 -18.52 39.05 -7.14
N VAL A 549 -17.34 39.41 -6.68
CA VAL A 549 -16.08 38.68 -6.88
C VAL A 549 -15.49 38.31 -5.51
N PHE A 550 -15.27 37.04 -5.34
CA PHE A 550 -14.87 36.44 -4.06
C PHE A 550 -13.50 35.73 -4.16
N PRO A 551 -12.76 35.62 -3.04
CA PRO A 551 -11.51 34.87 -3.01
C PRO A 551 -11.77 33.36 -3.17
N LEU A 552 -10.93 32.71 -3.97
CA LEU A 552 -10.87 31.24 -4.07
C LEU A 552 -10.05 30.63 -2.94
N GLU A 553 -10.28 29.36 -2.65
CA GLU A 553 -9.46 28.58 -1.75
C GLU A 553 -8.03 28.44 -2.31
N LEU A 554 -7.05 28.77 -1.49
CA LEU A 554 -5.63 28.79 -1.88
C LEU A 554 -4.91 27.46 -1.66
N SER A 555 -5.52 26.53 -0.95
CA SER A 555 -4.97 25.18 -0.75
C SER A 555 -5.24 24.29 -1.96
N THR A 556 -4.38 23.29 -2.16
CA THR A 556 -4.61 22.19 -3.08
C THR A 556 -5.00 20.92 -2.33
N MET A 557 -5.58 19.96 -3.03
CA MET A 557 -5.86 18.63 -2.51
C MET A 557 -4.56 17.84 -2.31
N PRO A 558 -4.52 16.85 -1.41
CA PRO A 558 -3.37 15.96 -1.28
C PRO A 558 -3.21 15.10 -2.54
N GLY A 559 -1.99 14.67 -2.87
CA GLY A 559 -1.73 13.83 -4.04
C GLY A 559 -2.55 12.53 -4.07
N TRP A 560 -2.89 11.99 -2.90
CA TRP A 560 -3.75 10.81 -2.82
C TRP A 560 -5.22 11.04 -3.23
N ALA A 561 -5.66 12.27 -3.44
CA ALA A 561 -7.02 12.55 -3.92
C ALA A 561 -7.22 11.99 -5.33
N GLY A 562 -6.35 12.30 -6.26
CA GLY A 562 -6.38 11.77 -7.62
C GLY A 562 -6.26 10.26 -7.68
N SER A 563 -5.37 9.68 -6.87
CA SER A 563 -5.15 8.23 -6.84
C SER A 563 -6.26 7.43 -6.13
N SER A 564 -7.21 8.09 -5.45
CA SER A 564 -8.27 7.40 -4.72
C SER A 564 -9.39 6.85 -5.61
N TRP A 565 -9.47 7.22 -6.89
CA TRP A 565 -10.58 6.83 -7.76
C TRP A 565 -10.14 6.47 -9.21
N TYR A 566 -8.87 6.49 -9.55
CA TYR A 566 -8.32 6.32 -10.90
C TYR A 566 -8.75 5.00 -11.57
N PHE A 567 -8.95 3.95 -10.80
CA PHE A 567 -9.47 2.67 -11.28
C PHE A 567 -10.86 2.79 -11.94
N LEU A 568 -11.67 3.75 -11.51
CA LEU A 568 -12.96 4.05 -12.14
C LEU A 568 -12.74 4.84 -13.45
N ARG A 569 -11.78 5.77 -13.46
CA ARG A 569 -11.50 6.58 -14.67
C ARG A 569 -11.01 5.74 -15.83
N TYR A 570 -10.22 4.71 -15.58
CA TYR A 570 -9.78 3.78 -16.62
C TYR A 570 -10.90 3.05 -17.35
N MET A 571 -12.06 2.93 -16.75
CA MET A 571 -13.23 2.31 -17.37
C MET A 571 -13.77 3.16 -18.53
N ASP A 572 -13.64 4.51 -18.45
CA ASP A 572 -14.12 5.47 -19.45
C ASP A 572 -13.26 6.76 -19.45
N PRO A 573 -11.96 6.67 -19.82
CA PRO A 573 -11.00 7.76 -19.59
C PRO A 573 -11.23 9.00 -20.44
N ASN A 574 -11.89 8.88 -21.59
CA ASN A 574 -12.09 9.95 -22.54
C ASN A 574 -13.48 10.60 -22.42
N ASN A 575 -14.20 10.36 -21.35
CA ASN A 575 -15.53 10.93 -21.15
C ASN A 575 -15.45 12.32 -20.51
N ASP A 576 -16.01 13.32 -21.20
CA ASP A 576 -16.01 14.71 -20.72
C ASP A 576 -17.32 15.08 -19.98
N GLU A 577 -18.34 14.23 -20.04
CA GLU A 577 -19.67 14.51 -19.47
C GLU A 577 -19.82 13.94 -18.05
N VAL A 578 -19.23 12.75 -17.80
CA VAL A 578 -19.26 12.06 -16.52
C VAL A 578 -17.89 11.42 -16.22
N PHE A 579 -17.58 11.18 -14.95
CA PHE A 579 -16.29 10.57 -14.57
C PHE A 579 -16.10 9.16 -15.17
N ALA A 580 -17.18 8.41 -15.33
CA ALA A 580 -17.29 7.17 -16.08
C ALA A 580 -18.79 6.88 -16.36
N LYS A 581 -19.13 6.41 -17.56
CA LYS A 581 -20.50 5.98 -17.88
C LYS A 581 -20.90 4.82 -16.97
N LYS A 582 -22.15 4.91 -16.47
CA LYS A 582 -22.67 3.89 -15.55
C LYS A 582 -22.66 2.50 -16.17
N GLU A 583 -22.95 2.36 -17.45
CA GLU A 583 -22.94 1.08 -18.16
C GLU A 583 -21.53 0.46 -18.16
N LEU A 584 -20.48 1.29 -18.32
CA LEU A 584 -19.10 0.82 -18.31
C LEU A 584 -18.62 0.50 -16.89
N SER A 585 -18.96 1.35 -15.91
CA SER A 585 -18.64 1.07 -14.52
C SER A 585 -19.38 -0.16 -13.98
N ASP A 586 -20.60 -0.42 -14.43
CA ASP A 586 -21.37 -1.62 -14.08
C ASP A 586 -20.83 -2.88 -14.79
N TYR A 587 -20.31 -2.76 -16.02
CA TYR A 587 -19.69 -3.86 -16.77
C TYR A 587 -18.32 -4.25 -16.17
N TRP A 588 -17.43 -3.28 -15.99
CA TRP A 588 -16.11 -3.55 -15.43
C TRP A 588 -16.16 -3.83 -13.92
N GLY A 589 -17.05 -3.18 -13.22
CA GLY A 589 -17.31 -3.39 -11.80
C GLY A 589 -16.07 -3.20 -10.92
N GLN A 590 -15.77 -4.21 -10.15
CA GLN A 590 -14.59 -4.30 -9.29
C GLN A 590 -13.35 -4.67 -10.09
N VAL A 591 -12.17 -4.16 -9.70
CA VAL A 591 -10.89 -4.68 -10.18
C VAL A 591 -10.74 -6.11 -9.70
N ASP A 592 -10.55 -7.07 -10.63
CA ASP A 592 -10.47 -8.49 -10.31
C ASP A 592 -9.12 -8.86 -9.67
N LEU A 593 -8.04 -8.26 -10.17
CA LEU A 593 -6.67 -8.44 -9.66
C LEU A 593 -5.96 -7.09 -9.56
N TYR A 594 -5.50 -6.75 -8.36
CA TYR A 594 -4.73 -5.55 -8.06
C TYR A 594 -3.35 -5.91 -7.51
N ILE A 595 -2.28 -5.41 -8.13
CA ILE A 595 -0.91 -5.68 -7.69
C ILE A 595 -0.24 -4.36 -7.28
N GLY A 596 0.37 -4.35 -6.10
CA GLY A 596 1.06 -3.16 -5.60
C GLY A 596 1.73 -3.31 -4.25
N GLY A 597 2.44 -2.29 -3.81
CA GLY A 597 3.22 -2.30 -2.59
C GLY A 597 2.38 -2.33 -1.31
N SER A 598 2.87 -3.03 -0.30
CA SER A 598 2.20 -3.12 1.01
C SER A 598 2.26 -1.81 1.83
N GLU A 599 3.14 -0.89 1.47
CA GLU A 599 3.28 0.43 2.10
C GLU A 599 2.03 1.31 1.94
N HIS A 600 1.17 0.98 0.99
CA HIS A 600 -0.07 1.71 0.71
C HIS A 600 -1.29 1.24 1.53
N ALA A 601 -1.09 0.30 2.48
CA ALA A 601 -2.16 -0.33 3.25
C ALA A 601 -3.08 0.65 3.97
N THR A 602 -2.52 1.62 4.70
CA THR A 602 -3.25 2.58 5.56
C THR A 602 -3.46 3.95 4.92
N GLY A 603 -2.91 4.17 3.73
CA GLY A 603 -3.10 5.38 2.93
C GLY A 603 -4.03 5.14 1.74
N HIS A 604 -3.43 5.00 0.54
CA HIS A 604 -4.13 4.84 -0.74
C HIS A 604 -5.28 3.82 -0.69
N LEU A 605 -5.06 2.63 -0.12
CA LEU A 605 -6.08 1.57 -0.11
C LEU A 605 -7.29 1.94 0.76
N LEU A 606 -7.10 2.58 1.92
CA LEU A 606 -8.22 3.05 2.75
C LEU A 606 -9.01 4.17 2.06
N TYR A 607 -8.32 5.13 1.46
CA TYR A 607 -8.97 6.24 0.76
C TYR A 607 -9.72 5.77 -0.49
N SER A 608 -9.14 4.86 -1.27
CA SER A 608 -9.83 4.26 -2.42
C SER A 608 -11.11 3.51 -2.00
N ARG A 609 -11.07 2.76 -0.91
CA ARG A 609 -12.24 2.06 -0.36
C ARG A 609 -13.30 3.04 0.12
N PHE A 610 -12.90 4.09 0.82
CA PHE A 610 -13.80 5.15 1.30
C PHE A 610 -14.49 5.87 0.13
N TRP A 611 -13.74 6.34 -0.86
CA TRP A 611 -14.31 7.03 -2.02
C TRP A 611 -15.23 6.12 -2.83
N ASN A 612 -14.86 4.86 -2.99
CA ASN A 612 -15.71 3.89 -3.68
C ASN A 612 -17.04 3.64 -2.95
N MET A 613 -17.01 3.45 -1.61
CA MET A 613 -18.21 3.30 -0.81
C MET A 613 -19.10 4.56 -0.88
N PHE A 614 -18.49 5.74 -0.84
CA PHE A 614 -19.21 7.00 -0.99
C PHE A 614 -19.89 7.13 -2.35
N LEU A 615 -19.18 6.87 -3.45
CA LEU A 615 -19.76 6.92 -4.81
C LEU A 615 -20.89 5.90 -4.98
N LYS A 616 -20.78 4.72 -4.37
CA LYS A 616 -21.87 3.75 -4.32
C LYS A 616 -23.08 4.29 -3.56
N ASP A 617 -22.87 4.86 -2.38
CA ASP A 617 -23.97 5.41 -1.57
C ASP A 617 -24.76 6.46 -2.34
N ARG A 618 -24.05 7.28 -3.13
CA ARG A 618 -24.64 8.30 -4.01
C ARG A 618 -25.24 7.73 -5.30
N GLY A 619 -25.09 6.40 -5.55
CA GLY A 619 -25.71 5.71 -6.70
C GLY A 619 -24.92 5.78 -8.00
N TYR A 620 -23.68 6.28 -7.99
CA TYR A 620 -22.85 6.43 -9.18
C TYR A 620 -22.23 5.12 -9.64
N ILE A 621 -21.90 4.23 -8.70
CA ILE A 621 -21.32 2.90 -8.96
C ILE A 621 -22.06 1.82 -8.15
N LYS A 622 -21.74 0.55 -8.43
CA LYS A 622 -22.49 -0.61 -7.96
C LYS A 622 -21.86 -1.31 -6.77
N ASN A 623 -20.53 -1.35 -6.71
CA ASN A 623 -19.76 -2.17 -5.78
C ASN A 623 -19.33 -1.38 -4.53
N ASP A 624 -19.31 -2.03 -3.36
CA ASP A 624 -18.81 -1.43 -2.12
C ASP A 624 -17.28 -1.30 -2.13
N GLU A 625 -16.58 -2.30 -2.67
CA GLU A 625 -15.13 -2.39 -2.61
C GLU A 625 -14.54 -2.24 -4.02
N PRO A 626 -13.40 -1.51 -4.15
CA PRO A 626 -12.77 -1.27 -5.45
C PRO A 626 -12.01 -2.47 -5.99
N PHE A 627 -11.36 -3.26 -5.13
CA PHE A 627 -10.39 -4.30 -5.49
C PHE A 627 -10.75 -5.63 -4.83
N GLN A 628 -11.02 -6.68 -5.64
CA GLN A 628 -11.42 -7.99 -5.13
C GLN A 628 -10.24 -8.76 -4.54
N LYS A 629 -9.22 -8.98 -5.38
CA LYS A 629 -7.98 -9.68 -5.00
C LYS A 629 -6.81 -8.71 -5.05
N LEU A 630 -6.01 -8.71 -3.99
CA LEU A 630 -4.80 -7.92 -3.92
C LEU A 630 -3.58 -8.80 -3.66
N ILE A 631 -2.51 -8.57 -4.41
CA ILE A 631 -1.21 -9.19 -4.21
C ILE A 631 -0.20 -8.09 -3.89
N ASN A 632 0.52 -8.26 -2.79
CA ASN A 632 1.66 -7.40 -2.49
C ASN A 632 2.93 -8.05 -3.02
N GLN A 633 3.53 -7.46 -4.06
CA GLN A 633 4.84 -7.91 -4.51
C GLN A 633 5.92 -7.51 -3.47
N GLY A 634 6.92 -8.38 -3.32
CA GLY A 634 8.12 -8.06 -2.55
C GLY A 634 8.98 -7.01 -3.27
N MET A 635 9.96 -6.49 -2.58
CA MET A 635 10.90 -5.51 -3.15
C MET A 635 12.10 -6.20 -3.81
N ILE A 636 12.53 -5.66 -4.94
CA ILE A 636 13.88 -5.94 -5.44
C ILE A 636 14.85 -5.04 -4.66
N LEU A 637 15.79 -5.69 -3.97
CA LEU A 637 16.78 -5.01 -3.14
C LEU A 637 18.06 -4.79 -3.96
N GLY A 638 18.69 -3.64 -3.74
CA GLY A 638 19.98 -3.32 -4.34
C GLY A 638 21.14 -3.74 -3.46
N MET A 639 22.26 -4.03 -4.08
CA MET A 639 23.52 -4.25 -3.38
C MET A 639 24.27 -2.91 -3.28
N SER A 640 24.12 -2.20 -2.16
CA SER A 640 24.82 -0.93 -1.92
C SER A 640 26.33 -1.15 -1.79
N ALA A 641 27.08 -0.13 -2.17
CA ALA A 641 28.53 -0.10 -2.01
C ALA A 641 28.92 1.05 -1.05
N PHE A 642 29.91 0.80 -0.21
CA PHE A 642 30.38 1.76 0.79
C PHE A 642 31.87 2.03 0.67
N ALA A 643 32.22 3.33 0.63
CA ALA A 643 33.59 3.79 0.88
C ALA A 643 33.69 4.27 2.35
N TYR A 644 34.78 3.98 3.00
CA TYR A 644 35.01 4.28 4.40
C TYR A 644 35.94 5.48 4.54
N ARG A 645 35.33 6.66 4.84
CA ARG A 645 36.09 7.90 5.05
C ARG A 645 36.61 7.94 6.46
N VAL A 646 37.91 8.20 6.64
CA VAL A 646 38.50 8.43 7.96
C VAL A 646 37.98 9.75 8.52
N GLU A 647 37.48 9.75 9.74
CA GLU A 647 36.84 10.92 10.35
C GLU A 647 37.79 12.13 10.37
N GLY A 648 37.26 13.29 9.98
CA GLY A 648 37.96 14.57 9.95
C GLY A 648 39.00 14.70 8.82
N THR A 649 39.10 13.76 7.88
CA THR A 649 40.07 13.78 6.77
C THR A 649 39.37 13.58 5.42
N ASN A 650 40.15 13.66 4.34
CA ASN A 650 39.71 13.26 2.98
C ASN A 650 40.32 11.90 2.54
N GLN A 651 40.70 11.07 3.52
CA GLN A 651 41.26 9.74 3.27
C GLN A 651 40.19 8.68 3.32
N TYR A 652 40.22 7.75 2.38
CA TYR A 652 39.30 6.63 2.25
C TYR A 652 40.04 5.32 2.40
N VAL A 653 39.66 4.49 3.35
CA VAL A 653 40.34 3.25 3.67
C VAL A 653 39.59 2.04 3.14
N SER A 654 40.28 1.06 2.54
CA SER A 654 39.69 -0.18 2.04
C SER A 654 38.99 -0.96 3.16
N LYS A 655 37.92 -1.66 2.83
CA LYS A 655 37.00 -2.34 3.76
C LYS A 655 37.67 -3.12 4.90
N ASN A 656 38.65 -3.97 4.54
CA ASN A 656 39.26 -4.85 5.55
C ASN A 656 40.18 -4.11 6.51
N LEU A 657 40.73 -2.98 6.08
CA LEU A 657 41.59 -2.08 6.88
C LEU A 657 40.75 -1.08 7.69
N ALA A 658 39.44 -0.90 7.37
CA ALA A 658 38.59 0.12 8.01
C ALA A 658 38.45 -0.07 9.55
N LYS A 659 38.64 -1.27 10.05
CA LYS A 659 38.59 -1.56 11.51
C LYS A 659 39.77 -0.94 12.29
N GLU A 660 40.80 -0.52 11.62
CA GLU A 660 41.99 0.10 12.24
C GLU A 660 41.82 1.62 12.39
N TYR A 661 40.74 2.20 11.85
CA TYR A 661 40.48 3.63 11.80
C TYR A 661 39.09 3.95 12.32
N GLN A 662 38.90 5.16 12.83
CA GLN A 662 37.57 5.72 13.03
C GLN A 662 37.05 6.19 11.67
N THR A 663 36.00 5.54 11.17
CA THR A 663 35.53 5.77 9.80
C THR A 663 34.01 6.05 9.78
N GLN A 664 33.63 6.85 8.79
CA GLN A 664 32.24 7.04 8.36
C GLN A 664 32.03 6.29 7.05
N ALA A 665 31.04 5.40 7.01
CA ALA A 665 30.64 4.73 5.78
C ALA A 665 29.83 5.70 4.90
N ILE A 666 30.20 5.81 3.63
CA ILE A 666 29.57 6.69 2.64
C ILE A 666 29.11 5.81 1.48
N HIS A 667 27.83 5.92 1.09
CA HIS A 667 27.32 5.25 -0.10
C HIS A 667 28.05 5.76 -1.35
N VAL A 668 28.46 4.84 -2.20
CA VAL A 668 29.07 5.14 -3.49
C VAL A 668 28.26 4.53 -4.61
N ASP A 669 28.26 5.17 -5.78
CA ASP A 669 27.53 4.68 -6.93
C ASP A 669 28.08 3.32 -7.38
N VAL A 670 27.21 2.33 -7.51
CA VAL A 670 27.59 0.98 -7.89
C VAL A 670 28.21 0.91 -9.29
N SER A 671 27.95 1.89 -10.14
CA SER A 671 28.56 2.02 -11.46
C SER A 671 30.06 2.36 -11.41
N LEU A 672 30.57 2.84 -10.26
CA LEU A 672 31.97 3.13 -10.04
C LEU A 672 32.80 1.86 -9.66
N LEU A 673 32.16 0.71 -9.57
CA LEU A 673 32.84 -0.55 -9.31
C LEU A 673 33.37 -1.15 -10.62
N LYS A 674 34.52 -1.80 -10.54
CA LYS A 674 35.11 -2.45 -11.70
C LYS A 674 34.43 -3.78 -12.03
N GLY A 675 33.55 -3.75 -13.02
CA GLY A 675 32.81 -4.92 -13.48
C GLY A 675 31.93 -5.51 -12.35
N THR A 676 32.01 -6.80 -12.09
CA THR A 676 31.25 -7.51 -11.06
C THR A 676 32.01 -7.65 -9.73
N SER A 677 33.15 -6.99 -9.59
CA SER A 677 33.98 -7.05 -8.37
C SER A 677 33.55 -6.00 -7.36
N ASP A 678 34.06 -6.12 -6.13
CA ASP A 678 33.86 -5.10 -5.08
C ASP A 678 34.97 -4.01 -5.15
N GLU A 679 35.80 -4.02 -6.19
CA GLU A 679 36.89 -3.06 -6.39
C GLU A 679 36.34 -1.74 -6.91
N LEU A 680 36.59 -0.63 -6.18
CA LEU A 680 36.25 0.71 -6.61
C LEU A 680 37.23 1.24 -7.65
N ASP A 681 36.73 1.88 -8.69
CA ASP A 681 37.53 2.73 -9.58
C ASP A 681 37.78 4.08 -8.87
N THR A 682 38.95 4.23 -8.30
CA THR A 682 39.35 5.38 -7.50
C THR A 682 39.42 6.68 -8.31
N GLU A 683 39.75 6.61 -9.58
CA GLU A 683 39.80 7.80 -10.46
C GLU A 683 38.38 8.21 -10.89
N ALA A 684 37.50 7.26 -11.18
CA ALA A 684 36.12 7.53 -11.44
C ALA A 684 35.43 8.13 -10.18
N PHE A 685 35.77 7.64 -8.97
CA PHE A 685 35.28 8.18 -7.71
C PHE A 685 35.68 9.65 -7.50
N LYS A 686 36.95 10.01 -7.75
CA LYS A 686 37.40 11.41 -7.66
C LYS A 686 36.64 12.33 -8.62
N SER A 687 36.33 11.80 -9.80
CA SER A 687 35.63 12.55 -10.85
C SER A 687 34.11 12.64 -10.62
N TRP A 688 33.54 11.79 -9.75
CA TRP A 688 32.11 11.66 -9.53
C TRP A 688 31.48 12.90 -8.88
N ARG A 689 32.21 13.53 -7.94
CA ARG A 689 31.76 14.76 -7.27
C ARG A 689 32.94 15.68 -6.97
N PRO A 690 32.72 16.99 -7.03
CA PRO A 690 33.75 17.96 -6.67
C PRO A 690 34.36 17.75 -5.28
N ASP A 691 33.55 17.34 -4.30
CA ASP A 691 33.95 17.10 -2.90
C ASP A 691 34.92 15.91 -2.76
N TYR A 692 35.07 15.07 -3.78
CA TYR A 692 35.93 13.89 -3.78
C TYR A 692 37.16 14.05 -4.67
N ALA A 693 37.32 15.20 -5.34
CA ALA A 693 38.44 15.44 -6.26
C ALA A 693 39.81 15.20 -5.62
N ASP A 694 39.95 15.56 -4.33
CA ASP A 694 41.19 15.42 -3.56
C ASP A 694 41.19 14.16 -2.67
N ALA A 695 40.36 13.17 -2.96
CA ALA A 695 40.30 11.94 -2.17
C ALA A 695 41.59 11.14 -2.24
N GLU A 696 42.11 10.76 -1.08
CA GLU A 696 43.27 9.87 -0.93
C GLU A 696 42.81 8.47 -0.52
N PHE A 697 43.41 7.43 -1.08
CA PHE A 697 43.00 6.05 -0.84
C PHE A 697 44.07 5.23 -0.13
N ILE A 698 43.67 4.58 0.95
CA ILE A 698 44.45 3.56 1.66
C ILE A 698 44.02 2.21 1.09
N LEU A 699 44.89 1.65 0.25
CA LEU A 699 44.62 0.46 -0.54
C LEU A 699 44.98 -0.84 0.20
N GLU A 700 44.30 -1.91 -0.11
CA GLU A 700 44.64 -3.29 0.27
C GLU A 700 45.15 -4.03 -0.97
N ASP A 701 46.38 -4.52 -0.92
CA ASP A 701 47.05 -5.17 -2.05
C ASP A 701 46.95 -4.38 -3.40
N GLY A 702 47.04 -3.06 -3.30
CA GLY A 702 46.97 -2.18 -4.47
C GLY A 702 45.56 -1.91 -5.00
N LYS A 703 44.52 -2.36 -4.32
CA LYS A 703 43.10 -2.20 -4.67
C LYS A 703 42.31 -1.55 -3.56
N TYR A 704 41.27 -0.83 -3.93
CA TYR A 704 40.27 -0.34 -2.97
C TYR A 704 39.05 -1.24 -3.00
N ILE A 705 38.77 -1.95 -1.92
CA ILE A 705 37.63 -2.84 -1.77
C ILE A 705 36.53 -2.13 -0.98
N THR A 706 35.33 -2.05 -1.55
CA THR A 706 34.16 -1.46 -0.92
C THR A 706 33.49 -2.40 0.06
N GLY A 707 32.76 -1.84 1.05
CA GLY A 707 31.74 -2.58 1.79
C GLY A 707 30.53 -2.86 0.91
N ARG A 708 29.82 -3.96 1.18
CA ARG A 708 28.58 -4.30 0.45
C ARG A 708 27.50 -4.67 1.43
N GLU A 709 26.30 -4.11 1.24
CA GLU A 709 25.11 -4.45 2.01
C GLU A 709 23.89 -4.49 1.11
N VAL A 710 22.98 -5.41 1.44
CA VAL A 710 21.67 -5.49 0.76
C VAL A 710 20.73 -4.48 1.37
N GLU A 711 20.25 -3.54 0.57
CA GLU A 711 19.36 -2.48 0.99
C GLU A 711 18.23 -2.28 -0.01
N LYS A 712 17.18 -1.53 0.39
CA LYS A 712 16.16 -1.06 -0.55
C LYS A 712 16.85 -0.29 -1.68
N MET A 713 16.51 -0.64 -2.93
CA MET A 713 17.04 0.05 -4.10
C MET A 713 16.49 1.49 -4.14
N SER A 714 17.40 2.46 -4.16
CA SER A 714 17.04 3.88 -4.25
C SER A 714 18.15 4.74 -4.83
N LYS A 715 17.79 5.85 -5.46
CA LYS A 715 18.77 6.81 -6.03
C LYS A 715 19.66 7.45 -4.96
N SER A 716 19.13 7.69 -3.76
CA SER A 716 19.89 8.26 -2.65
C SER A 716 20.96 7.31 -2.09
N LYS A 717 20.84 6.01 -2.35
CA LYS A 717 21.80 4.97 -1.96
C LYS A 717 22.74 4.56 -3.10
N TYR A 718 22.57 5.13 -4.29
CA TYR A 718 23.39 4.86 -5.47
C TYR A 718 23.52 3.36 -5.82
N ASN A 719 22.47 2.58 -5.52
CA ASN A 719 22.44 1.13 -5.75
C ASN A 719 21.39 0.73 -6.80
N VAL A 720 20.99 1.68 -7.64
CA VAL A 720 19.98 1.49 -8.69
C VAL A 720 20.59 0.80 -9.91
N VAL A 721 19.87 -0.18 -10.46
CA VAL A 721 20.16 -0.80 -11.75
C VAL A 721 19.11 -0.34 -12.76
N ASN A 722 19.57 0.17 -13.90
CA ASN A 722 18.71 0.69 -14.95
C ASN A 722 18.16 -0.46 -15.81
N PRO A 723 16.83 -0.58 -16.00
CA PRO A 723 16.27 -1.62 -16.85
C PRO A 723 16.65 -1.48 -18.34
N ASP A 724 16.99 -0.28 -18.82
CA ASP A 724 17.46 -0.08 -20.19
C ASP A 724 18.73 -0.85 -20.50
N ASP A 725 19.70 -0.82 -19.59
CA ASP A 725 20.97 -1.50 -19.74
C ASP A 725 20.78 -3.02 -19.80
N ILE A 726 19.86 -3.52 -18.98
CA ILE A 726 19.50 -4.95 -18.96
C ILE A 726 18.78 -5.34 -20.27
N CYS A 727 17.84 -4.54 -20.74
CA CYS A 727 17.15 -4.79 -22.01
C CYS A 727 18.11 -4.71 -23.21
N GLU A 728 19.09 -3.84 -23.18
CA GLU A 728 20.09 -3.75 -24.25
C GLU A 728 20.99 -4.98 -24.31
N GLU A 729 21.45 -5.48 -23.18
CA GLU A 729 22.37 -6.61 -23.10
C GLU A 729 21.66 -7.99 -23.21
N TYR A 730 20.52 -8.16 -22.55
CA TYR A 730 19.84 -9.46 -22.41
C TYR A 730 18.43 -9.50 -23.03
N GLY A 731 17.94 -8.38 -23.53
CA GLY A 731 16.58 -8.24 -24.04
C GLY A 731 15.49 -8.03 -22.98
N ALA A 732 14.35 -7.51 -23.40
CA ALA A 732 13.19 -7.31 -22.55
C ALA A 732 12.62 -8.66 -22.05
N ASP A 733 12.56 -9.67 -22.92
CA ASP A 733 12.14 -11.02 -22.52
C ASP A 733 13.10 -11.62 -21.49
N GLY A 734 14.39 -11.33 -21.58
CA GLY A 734 15.39 -11.70 -20.59
C GLY A 734 15.14 -11.07 -19.24
N LEU A 735 14.87 -9.78 -19.19
CA LEU A 735 14.48 -9.05 -17.96
C LEU A 735 13.21 -9.63 -17.33
N ARG A 736 12.14 -9.80 -18.12
CA ARG A 736 10.84 -10.32 -17.67
C ARG A 736 10.96 -11.70 -17.03
N LEU A 737 11.61 -12.62 -17.72
CA LEU A 737 11.83 -13.99 -17.20
C LEU A 737 12.72 -13.98 -15.95
N TYR A 738 13.74 -13.13 -15.90
CA TYR A 738 14.66 -13.09 -14.79
C TYR A 738 14.01 -12.56 -13.51
N GLU A 739 13.23 -11.50 -13.59
CA GLU A 739 12.49 -10.98 -12.43
C GLU A 739 11.54 -12.01 -11.84
N MET A 740 10.85 -12.77 -12.68
CA MET A 740 10.00 -13.86 -12.23
C MET A 740 10.82 -15.03 -11.67
N PHE A 741 12.01 -15.31 -12.20
CA PHE A 741 12.86 -16.40 -11.75
C PHE A 741 13.53 -16.17 -10.39
N LEU A 742 13.76 -14.91 -9.99
CA LEU A 742 14.46 -14.54 -8.76
C LEU A 742 13.89 -15.17 -7.48
N GLY A 743 12.60 -15.48 -7.45
CA GLY A 743 11.93 -16.09 -6.29
C GLY A 743 10.42 -15.82 -6.25
N PRO A 744 9.75 -16.23 -5.18
CA PRO A 744 8.32 -15.99 -5.00
C PRO A 744 7.97 -14.51 -5.10
N LEU A 745 6.83 -14.17 -5.74
CA LEU A 745 6.44 -12.79 -6.02
C LEU A 745 6.37 -11.91 -4.76
N GLU A 746 5.80 -12.43 -3.69
CA GLU A 746 5.55 -11.69 -2.45
C GLU A 746 6.79 -11.47 -1.57
N GLN A 747 7.91 -12.12 -1.88
CA GLN A 747 9.14 -12.04 -1.10
C GLN A 747 10.09 -10.99 -1.66
N SER A 748 10.70 -10.20 -0.78
CA SER A 748 11.81 -9.33 -1.16
C SER A 748 13.06 -10.15 -1.48
N LYS A 749 13.80 -9.74 -2.51
CA LYS A 749 14.94 -10.50 -3.06
C LYS A 749 16.02 -9.57 -3.57
N PRO A 750 17.31 -9.93 -3.36
CA PRO A 750 18.41 -9.13 -3.87
C PRO A 750 18.55 -9.31 -5.39
N TRP A 751 18.80 -8.20 -6.07
CA TRP A 751 19.18 -8.22 -7.49
C TRP A 751 20.61 -8.75 -7.68
N ASN A 752 20.76 -9.65 -8.64
CA ASN A 752 22.08 -10.16 -9.05
C ASN A 752 22.14 -10.29 -10.58
N THR A 753 22.80 -9.37 -11.24
CA THR A 753 22.92 -9.33 -12.70
C THR A 753 23.53 -10.60 -13.31
N GLN A 754 24.38 -11.32 -12.56
CA GLN A 754 25.02 -12.55 -13.06
C GLN A 754 24.01 -13.67 -13.40
N GLY A 755 22.86 -13.69 -12.74
CA GLY A 755 21.82 -14.68 -13.00
C GLY A 755 21.13 -14.54 -14.36
N LEU A 756 21.18 -13.36 -14.98
CA LEU A 756 20.57 -13.08 -16.29
C LEU A 756 21.15 -13.95 -17.41
N SER A 757 22.42 -14.28 -17.35
CA SER A 757 23.08 -15.14 -18.35
C SER A 757 22.41 -16.52 -18.47
N GLY A 758 21.93 -17.07 -17.36
CA GLY A 758 21.20 -18.35 -17.33
C GLY A 758 19.86 -18.29 -18.06
N VAL A 759 19.11 -17.21 -17.84
CA VAL A 759 17.81 -16.96 -18.49
C VAL A 759 18.00 -16.66 -19.98
N TYR A 760 19.00 -15.85 -20.32
CA TYR A 760 19.32 -15.56 -21.72
C TYR A 760 19.78 -16.83 -22.47
N GLY A 761 20.54 -17.71 -21.79
CA GLY A 761 20.90 -19.02 -22.29
C GLY A 761 19.68 -19.92 -22.55
N PHE A 762 18.64 -19.83 -21.72
CA PHE A 762 17.37 -20.51 -21.93
C PHE A 762 16.65 -19.98 -23.20
N LEU A 763 16.55 -18.66 -23.39
CA LEU A 763 15.93 -18.07 -24.58
C LEU A 763 16.61 -18.55 -25.87
N LYS A 764 17.94 -18.63 -25.89
CA LYS A 764 18.70 -19.20 -27.02
C LYS A 764 18.39 -20.67 -27.25
N LYS A 765 18.23 -21.47 -26.19
CA LYS A 765 17.85 -22.89 -26.33
C LYS A 765 16.43 -23.06 -26.86
N PHE A 766 15.51 -22.21 -26.36
CA PHE A 766 14.12 -22.20 -26.85
C PHE A 766 14.08 -21.84 -28.33
N TRP A 767 14.79 -20.78 -28.76
CA TRP A 767 14.94 -20.40 -30.17
C TRP A 767 15.46 -21.57 -31.02
N ASN A 768 16.50 -22.26 -30.57
CA ASN A 768 17.12 -23.36 -31.30
C ASN A 768 16.25 -24.61 -31.41
N LEU A 769 15.11 -24.74 -30.73
CA LEU A 769 14.14 -25.83 -30.98
C LEU A 769 13.47 -25.74 -32.35
N TYR A 770 13.39 -24.52 -32.92
CA TYR A 770 12.75 -24.24 -34.20
C TYR A 770 13.73 -24.25 -35.37
N PHE A 771 15.03 -24.44 -35.10
CA PHE A 771 16.06 -24.36 -36.14
C PHE A 771 17.00 -25.57 -36.11
N ASN A 772 17.38 -25.97 -37.32
CA ASN A 772 18.48 -26.91 -37.55
C ASN A 772 19.65 -26.09 -38.17
N GLY A 773 20.63 -25.68 -37.36
CA GLY A 773 21.62 -24.71 -37.79
C GLY A 773 20.97 -23.34 -38.05
N ASP A 774 21.12 -22.82 -39.24
CA ASP A 774 20.50 -21.57 -39.69
C ASP A 774 19.18 -21.72 -40.40
N VAL A 775 18.69 -22.95 -40.57
CA VAL A 775 17.45 -23.26 -41.28
C VAL A 775 16.30 -23.46 -40.31
N PHE A 776 15.20 -22.75 -40.51
CA PHE A 776 13.95 -23.01 -39.79
C PHE A 776 13.39 -24.36 -40.21
N GLU A 777 13.29 -25.30 -39.27
CA GLU A 777 12.90 -26.69 -39.54
C GLU A 777 11.95 -27.22 -38.49
N VAL A 778 10.66 -27.18 -38.82
CA VAL A 778 9.57 -27.72 -37.98
C VAL A 778 8.84 -28.78 -38.77
N SER A 779 8.63 -29.96 -38.16
CA SER A 779 8.01 -31.15 -38.79
C SER A 779 6.53 -31.26 -38.45
N ASP A 780 5.73 -31.59 -39.43
CA ASP A 780 4.30 -31.91 -39.26
C ASP A 780 4.04 -33.38 -38.91
N GLU A 781 5.08 -34.15 -38.65
CA GLU A 781 4.94 -35.54 -38.16
C GLU A 781 4.30 -35.57 -36.77
N GLU A 782 3.55 -36.64 -36.50
CA GLU A 782 2.90 -36.86 -35.22
C GLU A 782 3.94 -37.01 -34.09
N PRO A 783 3.79 -36.26 -32.97
CA PRO A 783 4.67 -36.38 -31.81
C PRO A 783 4.59 -37.76 -31.16
N THR A 784 5.67 -38.15 -30.55
CA THR A 784 5.75 -39.34 -29.70
C THR A 784 5.02 -39.14 -28.37
N LYS A 785 4.69 -40.24 -27.67
CA LYS A 785 4.08 -40.16 -26.34
C LYS A 785 4.96 -39.40 -25.32
N ASP A 786 6.28 -39.53 -25.41
CA ASP A 786 7.22 -38.84 -24.54
C ASP A 786 7.22 -37.34 -24.80
N GLU A 787 7.15 -36.90 -26.06
CA GLU A 787 7.04 -35.49 -26.42
C GLU A 787 5.73 -34.87 -25.90
N TYR A 788 4.60 -35.54 -26.06
CA TYR A 788 3.31 -35.13 -25.49
C TYR A 788 3.35 -35.09 -23.94
N LYS A 789 4.00 -36.08 -23.31
CA LYS A 789 4.16 -36.10 -21.84
C LYS A 789 4.90 -34.88 -21.32
N ILE A 790 5.99 -34.48 -21.95
CA ILE A 790 6.76 -33.28 -21.61
C ILE A 790 5.84 -32.04 -21.70
N LEU A 791 5.14 -31.86 -22.83
CA LEU A 791 4.26 -30.75 -23.06
C LEU A 791 3.12 -30.70 -22.03
N HIS A 792 2.39 -31.79 -21.81
CA HIS A 792 1.24 -31.80 -20.90
C HIS A 792 1.65 -31.69 -19.42
N THR A 793 2.85 -32.17 -19.05
CA THR A 793 3.42 -31.92 -17.73
C THR A 793 3.67 -30.43 -17.54
N LEU A 794 4.20 -29.75 -18.56
CA LEU A 794 4.42 -28.31 -18.55
C LEU A 794 3.10 -27.54 -18.47
N ILE A 795 2.09 -27.86 -19.30
CA ILE A 795 0.76 -27.23 -19.27
C ILE A 795 0.18 -27.30 -17.85
N LYS A 796 0.13 -28.50 -17.25
CA LYS A 796 -0.41 -28.70 -15.90
C LYS A 796 0.28 -27.82 -14.86
N LYS A 797 1.60 -27.78 -14.94
CA LYS A 797 2.42 -27.01 -13.98
C LYS A 797 2.26 -25.50 -14.17
N VAL A 798 2.31 -25.01 -15.40
CA VAL A 798 2.25 -23.56 -15.68
C VAL A 798 0.88 -22.98 -15.39
N VAL A 799 -0.21 -23.68 -15.72
CA VAL A 799 -1.57 -23.25 -15.35
C VAL A 799 -1.69 -23.09 -13.83
N TYR A 800 -1.26 -24.13 -13.08
CA TYR A 800 -1.27 -24.06 -11.62
C TYR A 800 -0.44 -22.90 -11.10
N ASP A 801 0.76 -22.70 -11.64
CA ASP A 801 1.69 -21.66 -11.17
C ASP A 801 1.18 -20.24 -11.44
N ILE A 802 0.60 -19.98 -12.61
CA ILE A 802 0.03 -18.66 -12.95
C ILE A 802 -1.15 -18.36 -12.02
N GLU A 803 -2.06 -19.32 -11.84
CA GLU A 803 -3.24 -19.14 -11.00
C GLU A 803 -2.90 -18.96 -9.51
N ASN A 804 -1.74 -19.46 -9.06
CA ASN A 804 -1.23 -19.33 -7.69
C ASN A 804 -0.06 -18.35 -7.57
N PHE A 805 0.21 -17.53 -8.57
CA PHE A 805 1.30 -16.51 -8.57
C PHE A 805 2.69 -17.07 -8.26
N SER A 806 2.92 -18.35 -8.60
CA SER A 806 4.20 -19.05 -8.42
C SER A 806 5.07 -18.96 -9.66
N PHE A 807 5.26 -17.77 -10.22
CA PHE A 807 5.91 -17.55 -11.50
C PHE A 807 7.34 -18.09 -11.60
N ASN A 808 8.08 -18.09 -10.50
CA ASN A 808 9.44 -18.59 -10.45
C ASN A 808 9.52 -20.10 -10.77
N THR A 809 8.52 -20.88 -10.38
CA THR A 809 8.48 -22.31 -10.67
C THR A 809 8.06 -22.59 -12.12
N SER A 810 7.26 -21.71 -12.74
CA SER A 810 6.99 -21.75 -14.18
C SER A 810 8.27 -21.60 -15.00
N VAL A 811 9.09 -20.58 -14.69
CA VAL A 811 10.35 -20.35 -15.43
C VAL A 811 11.28 -21.55 -15.32
N SER A 812 11.41 -22.14 -14.13
CA SER A 812 12.17 -23.38 -13.93
C SER A 812 11.62 -24.54 -14.78
N SER A 813 10.29 -24.65 -14.88
CA SER A 813 9.62 -25.70 -15.66
C SER A 813 9.81 -25.52 -17.17
N PHE A 814 9.84 -24.27 -17.66
CA PHE A 814 10.21 -23.96 -19.03
C PHE A 814 11.62 -24.45 -19.36
N MET A 815 12.59 -24.17 -18.47
CA MET A 815 13.97 -24.62 -18.66
C MET A 815 14.09 -26.14 -18.72
N ILE A 816 13.35 -26.85 -17.85
CA ILE A 816 13.32 -28.32 -17.82
C ILE A 816 12.72 -28.85 -19.14
N ALA A 817 11.54 -28.38 -19.53
CA ALA A 817 10.84 -28.86 -20.73
C ALA A 817 11.66 -28.62 -22.00
N VAL A 818 12.24 -27.43 -22.17
CA VAL A 818 13.10 -27.08 -23.31
C VAL A 818 14.36 -27.98 -23.36
N ASN A 819 15.01 -28.21 -22.22
CA ASN A 819 16.18 -29.11 -22.17
C ASN A 819 15.80 -30.57 -22.52
N GLU A 820 14.66 -31.06 -22.06
CA GLU A 820 14.17 -32.43 -22.39
C GLU A 820 13.82 -32.55 -23.86
N LEU A 821 13.09 -31.57 -24.43
CA LEU A 821 12.76 -31.54 -25.86
C LEU A 821 14.01 -31.46 -26.75
N GLN A 822 15.00 -30.66 -26.36
CA GLN A 822 16.30 -30.64 -27.08
C GLN A 822 17.03 -31.96 -27.03
N LYS A 823 17.03 -32.65 -25.87
CA LYS A 823 17.70 -33.92 -25.67
C LYS A 823 17.12 -35.01 -26.60
N ILE A 824 15.80 -35.01 -26.81
CA ILE A 824 15.12 -35.95 -27.71
C ILE A 824 15.02 -35.42 -29.15
N LYS A 825 15.59 -34.27 -29.44
CA LYS A 825 15.60 -33.57 -30.73
C LYS A 825 14.19 -33.36 -31.30
N CYS A 826 13.24 -32.99 -30.43
CA CYS A 826 11.89 -32.67 -30.84
C CYS A 826 11.86 -31.44 -31.74
N ASN A 827 11.25 -31.56 -32.93
CA ASN A 827 10.96 -30.47 -33.85
C ASN A 827 9.51 -30.52 -34.35
N LYS A 828 8.61 -31.16 -33.60
CA LYS A 828 7.23 -31.39 -34.00
C LYS A 828 6.36 -30.16 -33.81
N ARG A 829 5.64 -29.74 -34.85
CA ARG A 829 4.72 -28.57 -34.80
C ARG A 829 3.70 -28.68 -33.66
N ASN A 830 3.07 -29.86 -33.52
CA ASN A 830 2.06 -30.09 -32.47
C ASN A 830 2.61 -30.01 -31.03
N ILE A 831 3.92 -29.90 -30.86
CA ILE A 831 4.60 -29.64 -29.57
C ILE A 831 5.07 -28.16 -29.50
N LEU A 832 5.69 -27.66 -30.56
CA LEU A 832 6.37 -26.38 -30.58
C LEU A 832 5.41 -25.18 -30.63
N GLU A 833 4.27 -25.31 -31.33
CA GLU A 833 3.21 -24.26 -31.33
C GLU A 833 2.60 -24.05 -29.92
N PRO A 834 2.07 -25.13 -29.26
CA PRO A 834 1.58 -24.96 -27.89
C PRO A 834 2.66 -24.51 -26.91
N LEU A 835 3.90 -24.90 -27.06
CA LEU A 835 5.02 -24.45 -26.22
C LEU A 835 5.23 -22.94 -26.33
N ALA A 836 5.16 -22.38 -27.56
CA ALA A 836 5.26 -20.94 -27.77
C ALA A 836 4.12 -20.20 -27.05
N VAL A 837 2.89 -20.69 -27.14
CA VAL A 837 1.72 -20.10 -26.44
C VAL A 837 1.89 -20.15 -24.91
N ILE A 838 2.41 -21.25 -24.37
CA ILE A 838 2.62 -21.39 -22.90
C ILE A 838 3.67 -20.39 -22.38
N ILE A 839 4.72 -20.13 -23.17
CA ILE A 839 5.83 -19.24 -22.78
C ILE A 839 5.51 -17.76 -23.07
N SER A 840 4.60 -17.47 -24.02
CA SER A 840 4.31 -16.10 -24.49
C SER A 840 3.94 -15.11 -23.40
N PRO A 841 3.24 -15.43 -22.32
CA PRO A 841 2.98 -14.46 -21.26
C PRO A 841 4.25 -13.97 -20.57
N TYR A 842 5.29 -14.78 -20.52
CA TYR A 842 6.58 -14.46 -19.88
C TYR A 842 7.59 -13.81 -20.83
N ALA A 843 7.63 -14.28 -22.08
CA ALA A 843 8.58 -13.84 -23.10
C ALA A 843 7.83 -13.56 -24.42
N PRO A 844 7.05 -12.48 -24.48
CA PRO A 844 6.13 -12.25 -25.60
C PRO A 844 6.84 -12.00 -26.93
N HIS A 845 7.98 -11.30 -26.95
CA HIS A 845 8.62 -10.91 -28.21
C HIS A 845 9.18 -12.13 -28.98
N ILE A 846 9.93 -12.99 -28.31
CA ILE A 846 10.47 -14.19 -28.94
C ILE A 846 9.36 -15.14 -29.38
N CYS A 847 8.27 -15.25 -28.59
CA CYS A 847 7.14 -16.11 -28.92
C CYS A 847 6.34 -15.60 -30.11
N GLU A 848 6.13 -14.31 -30.25
CA GLU A 848 5.56 -13.70 -31.46
C GLU A 848 6.41 -13.99 -32.71
N GLU A 849 7.74 -13.92 -32.57
CA GLU A 849 8.62 -14.17 -33.72
C GLU A 849 8.56 -15.63 -34.18
N VAL A 850 8.66 -16.60 -33.24
CA VAL A 850 8.55 -18.01 -33.64
C VAL A 850 7.14 -18.35 -34.12
N TRP A 851 6.08 -17.74 -33.58
CA TRP A 851 4.71 -17.88 -34.03
C TRP A 851 4.52 -17.41 -35.48
N ASN A 852 5.08 -16.27 -35.80
CA ASN A 852 5.08 -15.74 -37.18
C ASN A 852 5.89 -16.63 -38.13
N LEU A 853 7.05 -17.16 -37.70
CA LEU A 853 7.88 -18.10 -38.49
C LEU A 853 7.16 -19.44 -38.74
N LEU A 854 6.28 -19.86 -37.81
CA LEU A 854 5.42 -21.05 -37.98
C LEU A 854 4.31 -20.85 -39.05
N GLY A 855 4.15 -19.61 -39.54
CA GLY A 855 3.23 -19.29 -40.65
C GLY A 855 1.93 -18.60 -40.20
N HIS A 856 1.82 -18.24 -38.95
CA HIS A 856 0.65 -17.52 -38.43
C HIS A 856 0.75 -16.02 -38.75
N SER A 857 -0.33 -15.43 -39.22
CA SER A 857 -0.41 -14.01 -39.60
C SER A 857 -0.93 -13.10 -38.50
N GLU A 858 -1.69 -13.68 -37.55
CA GLU A 858 -2.22 -12.96 -36.39
C GLU A 858 -1.27 -13.11 -35.19
N SER A 859 -1.35 -12.16 -34.27
CA SER A 859 -0.57 -12.20 -33.01
C SER A 859 -0.89 -13.43 -32.18
N ILE A 860 0.12 -14.02 -31.56
CA ILE A 860 -0.01 -15.14 -30.62
C ILE A 860 -0.96 -14.80 -29.43
N GLU A 861 -1.14 -13.54 -29.11
CA GLU A 861 -2.02 -13.05 -28.03
C GLU A 861 -3.49 -13.48 -28.19
N PHE A 862 -3.92 -13.75 -29.43
CA PHE A 862 -5.29 -14.16 -29.73
C PHE A 862 -5.48 -15.68 -29.76
N GLU A 863 -4.40 -16.43 -29.62
CA GLU A 863 -4.44 -17.89 -29.59
C GLU A 863 -4.93 -18.38 -28.23
N LYS A 864 -5.64 -19.51 -28.19
CA LYS A 864 -6.11 -20.12 -26.95
C LYS A 864 -4.97 -20.77 -26.20
N PHE A 865 -4.99 -20.64 -24.87
CA PHE A 865 -4.06 -21.38 -24.02
C PHE A 865 -4.27 -22.88 -24.21
N PRO A 866 -3.20 -23.69 -24.34
CA PRO A 866 -3.32 -25.12 -24.57
C PRO A 866 -4.02 -25.86 -23.42
N GLU A 867 -4.95 -26.71 -23.75
CA GLU A 867 -5.71 -27.53 -22.80
C GLU A 867 -4.92 -28.74 -22.34
N LEU A 868 -5.04 -29.07 -21.06
CA LEU A 868 -4.42 -30.27 -20.50
C LEU A 868 -5.18 -31.49 -20.91
N ASN A 869 -4.47 -32.48 -21.52
CA ASN A 869 -4.96 -33.83 -21.68
C ASN A 869 -4.22 -34.78 -20.73
N GLU A 870 -4.90 -35.23 -19.67
CA GLU A 870 -4.31 -36.09 -18.64
C GLU A 870 -3.91 -37.48 -19.14
N GLU A 871 -4.43 -37.95 -20.27
CA GLU A 871 -4.05 -39.24 -20.84
C GLU A 871 -2.55 -39.32 -21.16
N TYR A 872 -1.94 -38.22 -21.58
CA TYR A 872 -0.50 -38.16 -21.86
C TYR A 872 0.37 -38.17 -20.57
N LEU A 873 -0.20 -37.97 -19.39
CA LEU A 873 0.50 -38.04 -18.11
C LEU A 873 0.49 -39.45 -17.50
N ILE A 874 -0.29 -40.36 -18.06
CA ILE A 874 -0.37 -41.76 -17.57
C ILE A 874 0.96 -42.42 -17.88
N GLU A 875 1.65 -42.87 -16.84
CA GLU A 875 2.86 -43.67 -16.96
C GLU A 875 2.47 -45.12 -17.30
N ASP A 876 2.92 -45.61 -18.45
CA ASP A 876 2.76 -47.03 -18.80
C ASP A 876 3.74 -47.88 -18.00
N GLU A 877 4.90 -47.37 -17.68
CA GLU A 877 5.95 -48.01 -16.90
C GLU A 877 6.41 -47.18 -15.71
N ILE A 878 6.71 -47.86 -14.62
CA ILE A 878 7.25 -47.26 -13.40
C ILE A 878 8.64 -47.83 -13.15
N ASN A 879 9.61 -46.95 -12.98
CA ASN A 879 10.96 -47.29 -12.56
C ASN A 879 11.01 -47.53 -11.05
N TYR A 880 10.84 -48.79 -10.65
CA TYR A 880 10.96 -49.14 -9.23
C TYR A 880 12.42 -49.22 -8.82
N PRO A 881 12.88 -48.37 -7.87
CA PRO A 881 14.13 -48.62 -7.19
C PRO A 881 13.98 -49.88 -6.31
N VAL A 882 14.83 -50.87 -6.54
CA VAL A 882 14.86 -52.11 -5.77
C VAL A 882 15.96 -52.05 -4.75
N SER A 883 15.58 -52.08 -3.46
CA SER A 883 16.47 -52.05 -2.32
C SER A 883 16.54 -53.43 -1.64
N VAL A 884 17.70 -53.77 -1.10
CA VAL A 884 17.91 -54.94 -0.27
C VAL A 884 18.42 -54.49 1.09
N ASN A 885 17.70 -54.84 2.16
CA ASN A 885 17.98 -54.40 3.53
C ASN A 885 18.12 -52.88 3.63
N GLY A 886 17.24 -52.11 2.90
CA GLY A 886 17.21 -50.65 2.89
C GLY A 886 18.27 -49.97 2.00
N LYS A 887 19.18 -50.72 1.33
CA LYS A 887 20.15 -50.17 0.39
C LYS A 887 19.75 -50.42 -1.04
N MET A 888 19.58 -49.38 -1.86
CA MET A 888 19.24 -49.49 -3.29
C MET A 888 20.31 -50.27 -4.03
N LYS A 889 19.88 -51.24 -4.83
CA LYS A 889 20.75 -52.12 -5.64
C LYS A 889 20.63 -51.84 -7.14
N PHE A 890 19.42 -51.78 -7.66
CA PHE A 890 19.15 -51.52 -9.08
C PHE A 890 17.77 -50.88 -9.26
N LYS A 891 17.46 -50.46 -10.48
CA LYS A 891 16.12 -50.04 -10.90
C LYS A 891 15.57 -51.01 -11.92
N ILE A 892 14.26 -51.30 -11.87
CA ILE A 892 13.53 -52.12 -12.82
C ILE A 892 12.32 -51.35 -13.34
N SER A 893 12.17 -51.28 -14.64
CA SER A 893 11.00 -50.70 -15.30
C SER A 893 9.91 -51.74 -15.41
N LEU A 894 8.74 -51.49 -14.84
CA LEU A 894 7.62 -52.40 -14.81
C LEU A 894 6.33 -51.60 -15.14
N SER A 895 5.37 -52.29 -15.80
CA SER A 895 4.08 -51.66 -16.15
C SER A 895 3.39 -51.06 -14.91
N ALA A 896 2.87 -49.84 -15.07
CA ALA A 896 2.16 -49.12 -14.01
C ALA A 896 0.81 -49.81 -13.62
N GLN A 897 0.33 -50.73 -14.44
CA GLN A 897 -0.91 -51.46 -14.22
C GLN A 897 -0.73 -52.68 -13.34
N LEU A 898 0.50 -53.08 -13.06
CA LEU A 898 0.81 -54.27 -12.24
C LEU A 898 0.39 -54.06 -10.78
N SER A 899 -0.21 -55.06 -10.22
CA SER A 899 -0.48 -55.18 -8.81
C SER A 899 0.83 -55.32 -8.02
N ALA A 900 0.81 -55.00 -6.74
CA ALA A 900 1.97 -55.18 -5.87
C ALA A 900 2.53 -56.61 -5.87
N GLN A 901 1.66 -57.63 -6.01
CA GLN A 901 2.04 -59.02 -6.10
C GLN A 901 2.75 -59.37 -7.40
N GLU A 902 2.27 -58.81 -8.53
CA GLU A 902 2.90 -59.00 -9.86
C GLU A 902 4.27 -58.30 -9.90
N VAL A 903 4.38 -57.09 -9.32
CA VAL A 903 5.66 -56.39 -9.19
C VAL A 903 6.65 -57.20 -8.36
N GLU A 904 6.21 -57.83 -7.27
CA GLU A 904 7.04 -58.70 -6.42
C GLU A 904 7.57 -59.91 -7.24
N VAL A 905 6.70 -60.58 -8.01
CA VAL A 905 7.11 -61.71 -8.83
C VAL A 905 8.14 -61.30 -9.89
N LEU A 906 7.91 -60.20 -10.61
CA LEU A 906 8.82 -59.74 -11.65
C LEU A 906 10.17 -59.26 -11.11
N VAL A 907 10.17 -58.64 -9.95
CA VAL A 907 11.41 -58.24 -9.29
C VAL A 907 12.22 -59.50 -8.88
N LEU A 908 11.59 -60.52 -8.34
CA LEU A 908 12.28 -61.77 -7.98
C LEU A 908 12.79 -62.55 -9.22
N GLN A 909 12.11 -62.44 -10.36
CA GLN A 909 12.53 -63.04 -11.61
C GLN A 909 13.67 -62.33 -12.31
N ASN A 910 13.96 -61.06 -11.90
CA ASN A 910 15.06 -60.28 -12.51
C ASN A 910 16.42 -60.89 -12.21
N GLU A 911 17.27 -61.03 -13.28
CA GLU A 911 18.59 -61.64 -13.19
C GLU A 911 19.49 -61.02 -12.10
N LYS A 912 19.49 -59.69 -11.99
CA LYS A 912 20.25 -59.00 -10.95
C LYS A 912 19.76 -59.35 -9.53
N MET A 913 18.44 -59.56 -9.39
CA MET A 913 17.90 -59.96 -8.08
C MET A 913 18.25 -61.41 -7.76
N LYS A 914 18.22 -62.31 -8.72
CA LYS A 914 18.66 -63.70 -8.53
C LYS A 914 20.13 -63.79 -8.13
N GLU A 915 21.01 -62.98 -8.75
CA GLU A 915 22.41 -62.93 -8.39
C GLU A 915 22.58 -62.44 -6.94
N ILE A 916 21.81 -61.40 -6.51
CA ILE A 916 21.88 -60.85 -5.15
C ILE A 916 21.36 -61.84 -4.08
N LEU A 917 20.37 -62.63 -4.43
CA LEU A 917 19.77 -63.63 -3.52
C LEU A 917 20.65 -64.86 -3.37
N GLU A 918 21.52 -65.19 -4.34
CA GLU A 918 22.42 -66.38 -4.32
C GLU A 918 21.67 -67.67 -3.93
N GLY A 919 20.39 -67.81 -4.32
CA GLY A 919 19.54 -68.94 -3.97
C GLY A 919 18.81 -68.83 -2.60
N ASN A 920 19.03 -67.75 -1.85
CA ASN A 920 18.32 -67.56 -0.59
C ASN A 920 16.87 -67.07 -0.83
N ILE A 921 15.96 -67.44 0.09
CA ILE A 921 14.58 -67.02 0.05
C ILE A 921 14.45 -65.74 0.88
N PRO A 922 13.88 -64.63 0.34
CA PRO A 922 13.68 -63.40 1.15
C PRO A 922 12.79 -63.63 2.36
N LYS A 923 13.12 -63.06 3.48
CA LYS A 923 12.27 -63.09 4.69
C LYS A 923 11.02 -62.25 4.52
N LYS A 924 11.11 -61.15 3.78
CA LYS A 924 10.00 -60.22 3.54
C LYS A 924 10.26 -59.38 2.31
N ILE A 925 9.21 -59.18 1.49
CA ILE A 925 9.23 -58.24 0.40
C ILE A 925 8.18 -57.15 0.65
N ILE A 926 8.58 -55.93 0.54
CA ILE A 926 7.71 -54.75 0.74
C ILE A 926 7.65 -53.98 -0.56
N VAL A 927 6.53 -54.11 -1.25
CA VAL A 927 6.24 -53.30 -2.45
C VAL A 927 5.40 -52.11 -2.01
N VAL A 928 5.94 -50.92 -2.18
CA VAL A 928 5.16 -49.66 -2.09
C VAL A 928 4.75 -49.29 -3.53
N PRO A 929 3.47 -49.47 -3.90
CA PRO A 929 3.02 -49.26 -5.27
C PRO A 929 3.47 -47.88 -5.80
N LYS A 930 3.98 -47.88 -7.03
CA LYS A 930 4.50 -46.70 -7.73
C LYS A 930 5.65 -45.96 -7.08
N LYS A 931 6.32 -46.55 -6.06
CA LYS A 931 7.43 -45.89 -5.34
C LYS A 931 8.70 -46.71 -5.23
N ILE A 932 8.66 -47.86 -4.56
CA ILE A 932 9.87 -48.59 -4.24
C ILE A 932 9.55 -50.06 -3.94
N VAL A 933 10.49 -50.95 -4.20
CA VAL A 933 10.50 -52.32 -3.68
C VAL A 933 11.66 -52.51 -2.70
N ASN A 934 11.39 -52.98 -1.50
CA ASN A 934 12.44 -53.30 -0.53
C ASN A 934 12.36 -54.81 -0.12
N ILE A 935 13.47 -55.49 -0.28
CA ILE A 935 13.61 -56.90 0.00
C ILE A 935 14.45 -57.07 1.25
N VAL A 936 13.97 -57.89 2.19
CA VAL A 936 14.68 -58.24 3.42
C VAL A 936 15.15 -59.67 3.31
N ILE A 937 16.44 -59.86 3.36
CA ILE A 937 17.10 -61.16 3.26
C ILE A 937 17.50 -61.64 4.69
#